data_77f6b492a7a2dd59bb8501dfd1b35c0f
#
_entry.id   77f6b492a7a2dd59bb8501dfd1b35c0f
#
_cell.length_a   1.000
_cell.length_b   1.000
_cell.length_c   1.000
_cell.angle_alpha   90.00
_cell.angle_beta   90.00
_cell.angle_gamma   90.00
#
_symmetry.space_group_name_H-M   'P 1'
#
loop_
_entity.id
_entity.type
_entity.pdbx_description
1 polymer ?
#
loop_
_entity_poly.entity_id
_entity_poly.type
_entity_poly.pdbx_seq_one_letter_code
_entity_poly.pdbx_strand_id
1 'polypeptide(L)'
;MAWSNIGLCANSPNSFSELPSPENFSFDKFNNISLKLELVINQRATGHITEVERIGEQYFLQRQDLIAVGVTAKSLPGTEDRIDVSSIAGVNVRYLQSSLQLAIDVPPNWLPMQSLSAHDMGRFSPAKFGRGGLFNYNVFGVYENESQQKEVSIDHEIRAFSEFGVFSTTGIFKSNFHRDVQSQQSSQYTRFDTGYEYANQARRLRLEVGDYIVRPLSWSQPVRMAGIQLSHDFSMRPDVVTTPLPAFYGEVTAPTTLDLFINGFKTDSMAVGPGPFVINDIPMLSGAGEATVIATDAQGRQTVMTSPFFLSSDLLKTGFTSYSASIGALREEFGNASNEYGAGGVVVAMRHGMTDWLTLETQAEAKDDLVVAGLGFVSNAFNLGTVDASFRVSNFKDQSSSYALSYSYQSRLFSFAARTQVEQADFYTLSHLPNYEKLNKGEEASLKSRHVSQVNMGVRLGDWGSLSGGYFDIQQTDSSSRTLNLTYSYALPFDINMSLSYNHSIGGQAVTLAQFSLPFGSLGGSAGLTLKREDDGDVRGRVGYSRLAPIKGGWGINLAHDLNEDPENRKQADLTYRASWAQFRGGLNGTIGNYDYFAEMAGSVSTLDGKIFPANEVYDSFAVVSTSGFDGIPVKYENQIVGVTDEDGYLLVPWATAYYTAKYEIDPLTLPANAAFSTTEQFASIHAGYGYLLEFPIELQIALSMTVVDENHLVLPLGTFGRSETGLVSQIGWDGFTYFEGVDPGSYILFYPQGQSPCKVSIEGLYERESQKIQTLNSQVCLKTEDEAAL
;
A
#
# COMPACT_ATOMS: atom_id res chain seq x y z
N MET A 1 -9.02 49.73 23.95
CA MET A 1 -8.63 50.25 25.27
C MET A 1 -7.15 49.85 25.40
N ALA A 2 -6.33 50.77 25.09
CA ALA A 2 -5.71 51.86 25.87
C ALA A 2 -4.34 51.39 26.50
N TRP A 3 -3.32 51.95 25.89
CA TRP A 3 -2.33 52.86 26.40
C TRP A 3 -1.12 52.21 27.12
N SER A 4 0.09 52.34 26.60
CA SER A 4 1.12 53.45 26.51
C SER A 4 1.98 53.61 27.75
N ASN A 5 3.36 53.64 27.52
CA ASN A 5 4.29 54.70 27.90
C ASN A 5 5.72 54.19 27.75
N ILE A 6 6.55 54.66 26.83
CA ILE A 6 7.40 55.85 26.84
C ILE A 6 8.25 55.99 28.12
N GLY A 7 9.53 55.75 27.93
CA GLY A 7 10.58 56.12 28.80
C GLY A 7 11.75 56.74 28.02
N LEU A 8 11.77 58.03 27.92
CA LEU A 8 12.88 58.86 27.46
C LEU A 8 14.00 58.83 28.51
N CYS A 9 15.22 58.61 28.08
CA CYS A 9 16.42 59.11 28.81
C CYS A 9 17.25 59.94 27.84
N ALA A 10 17.49 61.17 28.30
CA ALA A 10 18.14 62.27 27.59
C ALA A 10 19.69 62.20 27.69
N ASN A 11 20.29 62.68 26.59
CA ASN A 11 21.51 63.43 26.43
C ASN A 11 22.74 63.32 27.39
N SER A 12 23.86 62.99 26.74
CA SER A 12 25.07 63.79 26.95
C SER A 12 25.89 63.92 25.65
N PRO A 13 26.48 65.04 25.38
CA PRO A 13 27.14 65.32 24.10
C PRO A 13 28.63 64.97 24.21
N ASN A 14 29.08 64.08 23.30
CA ASN A 14 30.51 64.06 23.01
C ASN A 14 30.72 64.43 21.54
N SER A 15 31.39 65.57 21.40
CA SER A 15 31.95 66.09 20.19
C SER A 15 32.90 65.09 19.55
N PHE A 16 32.51 64.49 18.43
CA PHE A 16 33.42 63.91 17.47
C PHE A 16 33.81 65.03 16.50
N SER A 17 35.08 65.38 16.54
CA SER A 17 35.73 66.25 15.56
C SER A 17 35.51 65.74 14.16
N GLU A 18 35.27 66.67 13.28
CA GLU A 18 35.10 66.47 11.82
C GLU A 18 36.23 65.62 11.26
N LEU A 19 35.86 64.41 10.82
CA LEU A 19 36.59 63.70 9.78
C LEU A 19 36.41 64.45 8.46
N PRO A 20 37.47 64.68 7.66
CA PRO A 20 37.32 65.32 6.38
C PRO A 20 36.38 64.47 5.51
N SER A 21 35.42 65.13 4.85
CA SER A 21 34.59 64.55 3.81
C SER A 21 35.46 63.75 2.84
N PRO A 22 35.09 62.51 2.52
CA PRO A 22 35.80 61.78 1.49
C PRO A 22 35.68 62.64 0.21
N GLU A 23 36.81 63.05 -0.34
CA GLU A 23 36.90 63.71 -1.63
C GLU A 23 36.07 62.85 -2.61
N ASN A 24 35.29 63.49 -3.44
CA ASN A 24 34.56 62.91 -4.54
C ASN A 24 35.55 62.06 -5.42
N PHE A 25 35.70 60.78 -5.10
CA PHE A 25 36.28 59.85 -5.98
C PHE A 25 35.29 59.68 -7.15
N SER A 26 35.49 60.44 -8.21
CA SER A 26 34.82 60.17 -9.49
C SER A 26 35.37 58.85 -9.99
N PHE A 27 34.54 57.81 -10.00
CA PHE A 27 34.79 56.46 -10.49
C PHE A 27 35.07 56.42 -12.03
N ASP A 28 35.06 57.57 -12.71
CA ASP A 28 35.19 57.69 -14.16
C ASP A 28 36.61 57.45 -14.73
N LYS A 29 37.58 57.07 -13.88
CA LYS A 29 38.98 56.87 -14.34
C LYS A 29 39.47 55.44 -14.40
N PHE A 30 38.68 54.43 -14.00
CA PHE A 30 39.09 53.03 -14.12
C PHE A 30 38.20 52.34 -15.15
N ASN A 31 38.56 52.45 -16.44
CA ASN A 31 37.83 51.82 -17.54
C ASN A 31 37.96 50.30 -17.59
N ASN A 32 38.72 49.65 -16.74
CA ASN A 32 38.88 48.21 -16.72
C ASN A 32 39.21 47.78 -15.26
N ILE A 33 38.25 47.10 -14.60
CA ILE A 33 38.40 46.64 -13.22
C ILE A 33 38.15 45.15 -13.19
N SER A 34 39.09 44.35 -12.68
CA SER A 34 38.86 42.94 -12.38
C SER A 34 38.36 42.79 -10.95
N LEU A 35 37.24 42.12 -10.75
CA LEU A 35 36.56 41.88 -9.51
C LEU A 35 36.36 40.35 -9.29
N LYS A 36 36.62 39.86 -8.11
CA LYS A 36 36.24 38.50 -7.68
C LYS A 36 34.85 38.55 -7.12
N LEU A 37 33.85 38.00 -7.83
CA LEU A 37 32.45 38.06 -7.48
C LEU A 37 31.86 36.66 -7.44
N GLU A 38 30.95 36.42 -6.52
CA GLU A 38 30.09 35.26 -6.54
C GLU A 38 29.03 35.45 -7.60
N LEU A 39 28.81 34.42 -8.43
CA LEU A 39 27.73 34.42 -9.41
C LEU A 39 26.40 34.03 -8.77
N VAL A 40 25.38 34.83 -9.00
CA VAL A 40 23.99 34.57 -8.63
C VAL A 40 23.17 34.43 -9.90
N ILE A 41 22.65 33.24 -10.19
CA ILE A 41 21.86 32.98 -11.40
C ILE A 41 20.37 32.92 -11.05
N ASN A 42 19.57 33.81 -11.66
CA ASN A 42 18.13 33.88 -11.44
C ASN A 42 17.78 33.86 -9.94
N GLN A 43 18.39 34.74 -9.15
CA GLN A 43 18.22 34.88 -7.69
C GLN A 43 18.71 33.68 -6.85
N ARG A 44 19.37 32.69 -7.46
CA ARG A 44 20.00 31.57 -6.76
C ARG A 44 21.50 31.83 -6.60
N ALA A 45 21.97 31.95 -5.35
CA ALA A 45 23.40 31.99 -5.07
C ALA A 45 24.02 30.62 -5.45
N THR A 46 25.10 30.67 -6.24
CA THR A 46 25.72 29.44 -6.78
C THR A 46 26.91 28.95 -5.96
N GLY A 47 27.44 29.80 -5.07
CA GLY A 47 28.68 29.55 -4.36
C GLY A 47 29.95 29.63 -5.24
N HIS A 48 29.80 29.89 -6.56
CA HIS A 48 30.89 29.96 -7.52
C HIS A 48 31.45 31.39 -7.56
N ILE A 49 32.70 31.57 -7.12
CA ILE A 49 33.38 32.84 -7.13
C ILE A 49 34.34 32.84 -8.32
N THR A 50 34.18 33.82 -9.22
CA THR A 50 35.00 33.94 -10.44
C THR A 50 35.50 35.35 -10.60
N GLU A 51 36.45 35.53 -11.51
CA GLU A 51 37.00 36.81 -11.91
C GLU A 51 36.12 37.43 -13.00
N VAL A 52 35.54 38.56 -12.68
CA VAL A 52 34.68 39.36 -13.57
C VAL A 52 35.40 40.63 -13.98
N GLU A 53 35.55 40.83 -15.26
CA GLU A 53 36.07 42.08 -15.76
C GLU A 53 34.95 43.06 -16.06
N ARG A 54 35.00 44.23 -15.43
CA ARG A 54 34.06 45.33 -15.71
C ARG A 54 34.71 46.38 -16.56
N ILE A 55 34.11 46.68 -17.72
CA ILE A 55 34.57 47.76 -18.61
C ILE A 55 33.37 48.72 -18.80
N GLY A 56 33.35 49.81 -18.06
CA GLY A 56 32.19 50.69 -18.02
C GLY A 56 30.96 49.99 -17.44
N GLU A 57 29.91 49.84 -18.22
CA GLU A 57 28.64 49.12 -17.86
C GLU A 57 28.63 47.68 -18.34
N GLN A 58 29.70 47.20 -18.96
CA GLN A 58 29.80 45.83 -19.47
C GLN A 58 30.55 44.90 -18.51
N TYR A 59 30.05 43.63 -18.42
CA TYR A 59 30.60 42.59 -17.56
C TYR A 59 31.04 41.39 -18.39
N PHE A 60 32.33 41.07 -18.32
CA PHE A 60 32.93 39.96 -19.06
C PHE A 60 33.28 38.82 -18.13
N LEU A 61 32.88 37.62 -18.54
CA LEU A 61 33.07 36.35 -17.82
C LEU A 61 33.65 35.29 -18.74
N GLN A 62 34.30 34.29 -18.15
CA GLN A 62 34.69 33.10 -18.90
C GLN A 62 33.43 32.24 -19.20
N ARG A 63 33.33 31.72 -20.40
CA ARG A 63 32.25 30.80 -20.80
C ARG A 63 32.10 29.63 -19.87
N GLN A 64 33.23 29.05 -19.39
CA GLN A 64 33.28 27.92 -18.51
C GLN A 64 32.63 28.23 -17.15
N ASP A 65 32.74 29.44 -16.63
CA ASP A 65 32.12 29.84 -15.37
C ASP A 65 30.59 29.85 -15.46
N LEU A 66 30.04 30.33 -16.58
CA LEU A 66 28.60 30.29 -16.82
C LEU A 66 28.08 28.85 -16.94
N ILE A 67 28.84 27.97 -17.59
CA ILE A 67 28.50 26.53 -17.68
C ILE A 67 28.61 25.87 -16.31
N ALA A 68 29.63 26.20 -15.52
CA ALA A 68 29.81 25.64 -14.17
C ALA A 68 28.64 25.98 -13.24
N VAL A 69 28.01 27.15 -13.39
CA VAL A 69 26.84 27.56 -12.59
C VAL A 69 25.50 27.09 -13.20
N GLY A 70 25.55 26.25 -14.24
CA GLY A 70 24.37 25.56 -14.79
C GLY A 70 23.79 26.20 -16.05
N VAL A 71 24.38 27.21 -16.64
CA VAL A 71 23.91 27.74 -17.93
C VAL A 71 24.28 26.79 -19.06
N THR A 72 23.29 26.41 -19.87
CA THR A 72 23.49 25.43 -20.96
C THR A 72 24.41 26.00 -22.06
N ALA A 73 25.48 25.30 -22.38
CA ALA A 73 26.48 25.73 -23.33
C ALA A 73 25.89 26.14 -24.73
N LYS A 74 24.83 25.45 -25.15
CA LYS A 74 24.14 25.73 -26.43
C LYS A 74 23.39 27.06 -26.47
N SER A 75 23.06 27.63 -25.34
CA SER A 75 22.32 28.90 -25.20
C SER A 75 23.23 30.11 -25.22
N LEU A 76 24.53 29.93 -25.01
CA LEU A 76 25.51 30.99 -24.98
C LEU A 76 25.93 31.36 -26.41
N PRO A 77 25.91 32.65 -26.79
CA PRO A 77 26.26 33.12 -28.12
C PRO A 77 27.76 32.97 -28.44
N GLY A 78 28.09 32.79 -29.70
CA GLY A 78 29.46 32.72 -30.17
C GLY A 78 30.24 31.49 -29.73
N THR A 79 31.51 31.45 -30.04
CA THR A 79 32.45 30.38 -29.67
C THR A 79 33.60 30.87 -28.79
N GLU A 80 33.64 32.16 -28.48
CA GLU A 80 34.68 32.78 -27.69
C GLU A 80 34.63 32.35 -26.22
N ASP A 81 35.79 32.20 -25.59
CA ASP A 81 35.89 31.84 -24.18
C ASP A 81 35.48 32.98 -23.26
N ARG A 82 35.68 34.22 -23.67
CA ARG A 82 35.31 35.43 -22.93
C ARG A 82 34.03 36.00 -23.49
N ILE A 83 33.01 36.14 -22.66
CA ILE A 83 31.67 36.58 -23.03
C ILE A 83 31.30 37.86 -22.33
N ASP A 84 30.81 38.88 -23.07
CA ASP A 84 30.13 40.03 -22.52
C ASP A 84 28.67 39.65 -22.20
N VAL A 85 28.37 39.33 -20.92
CA VAL A 85 27.04 38.92 -20.49
C VAL A 85 26.00 40.04 -20.50
N SER A 86 26.46 41.29 -20.50
CA SER A 86 25.59 42.47 -20.52
C SER A 86 25.01 42.73 -21.91
N SER A 87 25.65 42.23 -22.95
CA SER A 87 25.24 42.46 -24.37
C SER A 87 24.29 41.39 -24.89
N ILE A 88 24.07 40.32 -24.10
CA ILE A 88 23.27 39.20 -24.55
C ILE A 88 21.77 39.53 -24.44
N ALA A 89 21.04 39.36 -25.51
CA ALA A 89 19.61 39.62 -25.55
C ALA A 89 18.85 38.71 -24.57
N GLY A 90 18.03 39.28 -23.70
CA GLY A 90 17.25 38.54 -22.71
C GLY A 90 17.99 38.22 -21.40
N VAL A 91 19.26 38.63 -21.29
CA VAL A 91 20.05 38.52 -20.05
C VAL A 91 20.07 39.89 -19.37
N ASN A 92 19.82 39.89 -18.05
CA ASN A 92 19.90 41.09 -17.22
C ASN A 92 20.99 40.89 -16.16
N VAL A 93 21.91 41.85 -16.09
CA VAL A 93 23.07 41.76 -15.20
C VAL A 93 23.04 42.91 -14.18
N ARG A 94 23.24 42.59 -12.93
CA ARG A 94 23.28 43.55 -11.82
C ARG A 94 24.43 43.24 -10.91
N TYR A 95 25.28 44.23 -10.67
CA TYR A 95 26.35 44.15 -9.67
C TYR A 95 25.80 44.53 -8.27
N LEU A 96 25.88 43.60 -7.33
CA LEU A 96 25.49 43.80 -5.93
C LEU A 96 26.74 44.09 -5.09
N GLN A 97 27.11 45.36 -5.00
CA GLN A 97 28.36 45.80 -4.37
C GLN A 97 28.45 45.42 -2.89
N SER A 98 27.35 45.48 -2.13
CA SER A 98 27.31 45.18 -0.71
C SER A 98 27.63 43.72 -0.37
N SER A 99 27.30 42.80 -1.27
CA SER A 99 27.52 41.37 -1.10
C SER A 99 28.63 40.79 -1.97
N LEU A 100 29.28 41.61 -2.82
CA LEU A 100 30.30 41.21 -3.79
C LEU A 100 29.78 40.11 -4.74
N GLN A 101 28.56 40.26 -5.24
CA GLN A 101 27.89 39.31 -6.12
C GLN A 101 27.56 39.94 -7.48
N LEU A 102 27.63 39.13 -8.54
CA LEU A 102 27.09 39.46 -9.87
C LEU A 102 25.83 38.65 -10.09
N ALA A 103 24.68 39.33 -10.02
CA ALA A 103 23.40 38.73 -10.32
C ALA A 103 23.16 38.75 -11.82
N ILE A 104 22.95 37.59 -12.43
CA ILE A 104 22.71 37.38 -13.85
C ILE A 104 21.37 36.67 -13.98
N ASP A 105 20.38 37.37 -14.53
CA ASP A 105 19.08 36.77 -14.82
C ASP A 105 19.07 36.31 -16.28
N VAL A 106 19.00 35.02 -16.50
CA VAL A 106 18.96 34.36 -17.81
C VAL A 106 17.56 33.81 -18.11
N PRO A 107 17.17 33.64 -19.40
CA PRO A 107 15.92 32.93 -19.72
C PRO A 107 15.87 31.54 -19.04
N PRO A 108 14.74 31.13 -18.46
CA PRO A 108 14.65 29.85 -17.73
C PRO A 108 15.06 28.63 -18.55
N ASN A 109 14.76 28.59 -19.83
CA ASN A 109 15.12 27.52 -20.77
C ASN A 109 16.63 27.37 -21.05
N TRP A 110 17.46 28.29 -20.52
CA TRP A 110 18.92 28.15 -20.57
C TRP A 110 19.49 27.32 -19.45
N LEU A 111 18.68 27.07 -18.44
CA LEU A 111 19.04 26.25 -17.30
C LEU A 111 18.64 24.79 -17.51
N PRO A 112 19.29 23.83 -16.83
CA PRO A 112 18.99 22.42 -16.98
C PRO A 112 17.59 22.08 -16.48
N MET A 113 16.96 21.11 -17.14
CA MET A 113 15.69 20.53 -16.68
C MET A 113 15.85 19.90 -15.30
N GLN A 114 15.04 20.32 -14.34
CA GLN A 114 14.97 19.72 -13.01
C GLN A 114 13.89 18.64 -12.99
N SER A 115 14.24 17.43 -12.57
CA SER A 115 13.28 16.33 -12.41
C SER A 115 12.90 16.20 -10.95
N LEU A 116 11.62 16.33 -10.67
CA LEU A 116 11.02 16.22 -9.37
C LEU A 116 10.10 14.99 -9.37
N SER A 117 10.06 14.23 -8.29
CA SER A 117 9.09 13.13 -8.11
C SER A 117 8.08 13.56 -7.06
N ALA A 118 6.81 13.51 -7.41
CA ALA A 118 5.72 13.88 -6.51
C ALA A 118 5.37 12.77 -5.51
N HIS A 119 5.94 11.61 -5.67
CA HIS A 119 5.72 10.49 -4.77
C HIS A 119 7.02 9.74 -4.55
N ASP A 120 7.47 9.70 -3.31
CA ASP A 120 8.47 8.72 -2.92
C ASP A 120 7.74 7.37 -2.80
N MET A 121 7.71 6.61 -3.90
CA MET A 121 7.11 5.27 -3.97
C MET A 121 7.78 4.26 -3.02
N GLY A 122 8.42 4.76 -1.97
CA GLY A 122 9.18 3.96 -1.03
C GLY A 122 10.39 3.31 -1.72
N ARG A 123 11.53 3.33 -1.06
CA ARG A 123 12.70 2.63 -1.57
C ARG A 123 12.38 1.14 -1.64
N PHE A 124 12.82 0.48 -2.70
CA PHE A 124 12.77 -0.97 -2.80
C PHE A 124 13.25 -1.61 -1.49
N SER A 125 12.34 -2.32 -0.84
CA SER A 125 12.64 -3.14 0.33
C SER A 125 12.62 -4.60 -0.11
N PRO A 126 13.76 -5.31 -0.05
CA PRO A 126 13.76 -6.74 -0.31
C PRO A 126 12.80 -7.45 0.64
N ALA A 127 11.89 -8.22 0.07
CA ALA A 127 10.98 -9.00 0.88
C ALA A 127 11.74 -10.05 1.67
N LYS A 128 11.36 -10.22 2.92
CA LYS A 128 11.97 -11.15 3.86
C LYS A 128 11.17 -12.46 3.89
N PHE A 129 11.78 -13.52 4.36
CA PHE A 129 11.15 -14.82 4.54
C PHE A 129 11.79 -15.57 5.71
N GLY A 130 11.01 -16.43 6.35
CA GLY A 130 11.47 -17.42 7.33
C GLY A 130 11.38 -18.82 6.76
N ARG A 131 11.63 -19.82 7.60
CA ARG A 131 11.46 -21.25 7.30
C ARG A 131 10.37 -21.82 8.16
N GLY A 132 9.44 -22.55 7.56
CA GLY A 132 8.36 -23.11 8.33
C GLY A 132 7.27 -23.78 7.51
N GLY A 133 6.13 -23.92 8.12
CA GLY A 133 4.94 -24.52 7.55
C GLY A 133 3.67 -23.89 8.07
N LEU A 134 2.61 -24.14 7.37
CA LEU A 134 1.27 -23.63 7.67
C LEU A 134 0.27 -24.74 7.41
N PHE A 135 -0.67 -24.92 8.32
CA PHE A 135 -1.87 -25.73 8.15
C PHE A 135 -3.09 -24.88 8.39
N ASN A 136 -3.75 -24.44 7.32
CA ASN A 136 -5.08 -23.82 7.38
C ASN A 136 -6.14 -24.92 7.43
N TYR A 137 -7.18 -24.69 8.21
CA TYR A 137 -8.34 -25.57 8.28
C TYR A 137 -9.64 -24.77 8.39
N ASN A 138 -10.68 -25.28 7.74
CA ASN A 138 -12.05 -24.83 7.94
C ASN A 138 -12.95 -26.06 8.07
N VAL A 139 -13.52 -26.24 9.25
CA VAL A 139 -14.47 -27.31 9.57
C VAL A 139 -15.87 -26.72 9.56
N PHE A 140 -16.68 -27.12 8.61
CA PHE A 140 -18.05 -26.68 8.46
C PHE A 140 -19.01 -27.86 8.60
N GLY A 141 -20.01 -27.68 9.44
CA GLY A 141 -21.09 -28.66 9.61
C GLY A 141 -22.45 -28.02 9.38
N VAL A 142 -23.32 -28.68 8.64
CA VAL A 142 -24.69 -28.25 8.42
C VAL A 142 -25.68 -29.39 8.72
N TYR A 143 -26.80 -29.04 9.32
CA TYR A 143 -27.96 -29.88 9.48
C TYR A 143 -29.13 -29.25 8.73
N GLU A 144 -29.59 -29.90 7.69
CA GLU A 144 -30.79 -29.54 6.94
C GLU A 144 -32.01 -30.24 7.51
N ASN A 145 -32.93 -29.45 8.02
CA ASN A 145 -34.09 -30.02 8.72
C ASN A 145 -35.09 -30.70 7.79
N GLU A 146 -35.31 -30.18 6.60
CA GLU A 146 -36.26 -30.72 5.64
C GLU A 146 -35.82 -32.11 5.10
N SER A 147 -34.58 -32.19 4.68
CA SER A 147 -33.96 -33.42 4.19
C SER A 147 -33.46 -34.35 5.29
N GLN A 148 -33.36 -33.83 6.52
CA GLN A 148 -32.71 -34.48 7.69
C GLN A 148 -31.26 -34.91 7.40
N GLN A 149 -30.63 -34.24 6.47
CA GLN A 149 -29.25 -34.49 6.09
C GLN A 149 -28.32 -33.78 7.06
N LYS A 150 -27.19 -34.43 7.33
CA LYS A 150 -26.05 -33.83 8.02
C LYS A 150 -24.85 -33.92 7.11
N GLU A 151 -24.24 -32.80 6.84
CA GLU A 151 -22.98 -32.74 6.12
C GLU A 151 -21.91 -32.14 7.01
N VAL A 152 -20.73 -32.72 6.96
CA VAL A 152 -19.51 -32.15 7.56
C VAL A 152 -18.48 -32.05 6.44
N SER A 153 -17.93 -30.87 6.26
CA SER A 153 -16.82 -30.63 5.36
C SER A 153 -15.62 -30.11 6.13
N ILE A 154 -14.43 -30.52 5.71
CA ILE A 154 -13.15 -30.05 6.24
C ILE A 154 -12.30 -29.61 5.06
N ASP A 155 -12.22 -28.32 4.85
CA ASP A 155 -11.29 -27.71 3.92
C ASP A 155 -9.92 -27.55 4.58
N HIS A 156 -8.87 -27.80 3.83
CA HIS A 156 -7.52 -27.63 4.34
C HIS A 156 -6.55 -27.10 3.28
N GLU A 157 -5.55 -26.35 3.75
CA GLU A 157 -4.34 -26.03 3.03
C GLU A 157 -3.13 -26.43 3.88
N ILE A 158 -2.21 -27.18 3.29
CA ILE A 158 -0.90 -27.43 3.86
C ILE A 158 0.12 -26.67 3.04
N ARG A 159 0.95 -25.86 3.69
CA ARG A 159 2.00 -25.08 3.05
C ARG A 159 3.32 -25.30 3.76
N ALA A 160 4.39 -25.47 3.00
CA ALA A 160 5.76 -25.50 3.52
C ALA A 160 6.61 -24.49 2.75
N PHE A 161 7.39 -23.69 3.46
CA PHE A 161 8.17 -22.61 2.85
C PHE A 161 9.58 -22.54 3.41
N SER A 162 10.52 -22.23 2.52
CA SER A 162 11.95 -22.08 2.82
C SER A 162 12.62 -21.23 1.75
N GLU A 163 13.93 -20.99 1.85
CA GLU A 163 14.73 -20.31 0.83
C GLU A 163 14.60 -20.91 -0.58
N PHE A 164 14.15 -22.13 -0.70
CA PHE A 164 14.00 -22.80 -2.00
C PHE A 164 12.66 -22.47 -2.67
N GLY A 165 11.64 -22.08 -1.92
CA GLY A 165 10.31 -21.78 -2.44
C GLY A 165 9.19 -22.20 -1.50
N VAL A 166 7.97 -22.18 -2.02
CA VAL A 166 6.74 -22.56 -1.32
C VAL A 166 6.12 -23.78 -1.96
N PHE A 167 5.93 -24.82 -1.20
CA PHE A 167 5.09 -25.96 -1.56
C PHE A 167 3.71 -25.78 -0.92
N SER A 168 2.65 -26.03 -1.65
CA SER A 168 1.29 -25.99 -1.13
C SER A 168 0.42 -27.12 -1.68
N THR A 169 -0.50 -27.59 -0.84
CA THR A 169 -1.55 -28.52 -1.27
C THR A 169 -2.86 -28.18 -0.55
N THR A 170 -3.96 -28.19 -1.33
CA THR A 170 -5.31 -27.86 -0.86
C THR A 170 -6.26 -28.98 -1.16
N GLY A 171 -7.30 -29.13 -0.37
CA GLY A 171 -8.32 -30.15 -0.57
C GLY A 171 -9.47 -30.04 0.41
N ILE A 172 -10.50 -30.83 0.16
CA ILE A 172 -11.70 -30.89 1.00
C ILE A 172 -12.04 -32.35 1.29
N PHE A 173 -12.34 -32.61 2.54
CA PHE A 173 -12.99 -33.84 2.95
C PHE A 173 -14.48 -33.54 3.21
N LYS A 174 -15.39 -34.29 2.57
CA LYS A 174 -16.84 -34.20 2.78
C LYS A 174 -17.38 -35.52 3.26
N SER A 175 -18.28 -35.46 4.24
CA SER A 175 -18.97 -36.64 4.77
C SER A 175 -20.44 -36.33 4.97
N ASN A 176 -21.29 -37.06 4.29
CA ASN A 176 -22.75 -36.92 4.36
C ASN A 176 -23.34 -38.06 5.17
N PHE A 177 -24.18 -37.72 6.14
CA PHE A 177 -24.86 -38.66 7.01
C PHE A 177 -26.37 -38.55 6.78
N HIS A 178 -26.95 -39.64 6.19
CA HIS A 178 -28.39 -39.76 6.01
C HIS A 178 -29.00 -40.62 7.12
N ARG A 179 -30.24 -40.33 7.49
CA ARG A 179 -30.95 -41.07 8.51
C ARG A 179 -31.53 -42.40 8.01
N ASP A 180 -31.77 -42.58 6.72
CA ASP A 180 -32.30 -43.79 6.15
C ASP A 180 -31.22 -44.86 5.97
N VAL A 181 -31.54 -46.03 6.55
CA VAL A 181 -30.66 -47.20 6.69
C VAL A 181 -30.21 -47.79 5.34
N GLN A 182 -30.80 -47.35 4.22
CA GLN A 182 -30.43 -47.81 2.87
C GLN A 182 -29.56 -46.86 2.06
N SER A 183 -29.39 -45.60 2.52
CA SER A 183 -28.46 -44.66 1.88
C SER A 183 -27.06 -44.84 2.50
N GLN A 184 -26.08 -45.23 1.67
CA GLN A 184 -24.71 -45.37 2.09
C GLN A 184 -24.17 -44.03 2.57
N GLN A 185 -23.62 -44.02 3.80
CA GLN A 185 -22.78 -42.92 4.27
C GLN A 185 -21.65 -42.76 3.24
N SER A 186 -21.63 -41.63 2.54
CA SER A 186 -20.57 -41.33 1.61
C SER A 186 -19.60 -40.32 2.20
N SER A 187 -18.36 -40.74 2.34
CA SER A 187 -17.26 -39.82 2.64
C SER A 187 -16.34 -39.76 1.44
N GLN A 188 -15.99 -38.54 1.05
CA GLN A 188 -15.15 -38.29 -0.11
C GLN A 188 -14.09 -37.28 0.22
N TYR A 189 -12.85 -37.59 -0.15
CA TYR A 189 -11.78 -36.60 -0.17
C TYR A 189 -11.54 -36.14 -1.61
N THR A 190 -11.53 -34.83 -1.82
CA THR A 190 -11.19 -34.22 -3.10
C THR A 190 -10.01 -33.29 -2.92
N ARG A 191 -8.89 -33.62 -3.55
CA ARG A 191 -7.74 -32.72 -3.65
C ARG A 191 -8.04 -31.64 -4.69
N PHE A 192 -7.73 -30.39 -4.34
CA PHE A 192 -7.86 -29.27 -5.26
C PHE A 192 -6.57 -29.06 -6.04
N ASP A 193 -5.64 -28.32 -5.51
CA ASP A 193 -4.37 -27.99 -6.17
C ASP A 193 -3.19 -28.51 -5.36
N THR A 194 -2.12 -28.90 -6.03
CA THR A 194 -0.84 -29.18 -5.41
C THR A 194 0.24 -28.57 -6.28
N GLY A 195 1.01 -27.65 -5.71
CA GLY A 195 1.97 -26.88 -6.46
C GLY A 195 3.20 -26.49 -5.65
N TYR A 196 4.20 -26.10 -6.38
CA TYR A 196 5.42 -25.50 -5.88
C TYR A 196 5.65 -24.18 -6.61
N GLU A 197 5.94 -23.13 -5.85
CA GLU A 197 6.20 -21.79 -6.35
C GLU A 197 7.59 -21.32 -5.92
N TYR A 198 8.35 -20.78 -6.87
CA TYR A 198 9.57 -20.04 -6.60
C TYR A 198 9.49 -18.64 -7.22
N ALA A 199 9.65 -17.60 -6.40
CA ALA A 199 9.55 -16.22 -6.79
C ALA A 199 10.91 -15.50 -6.63
N ASN A 200 11.40 -14.87 -7.70
CA ASN A 200 12.57 -14.01 -7.67
C ASN A 200 12.15 -12.54 -7.79
N GLN A 201 12.05 -11.85 -6.66
CA GLN A 201 11.58 -10.47 -6.58
C GLN A 201 12.45 -9.50 -7.42
N ALA A 202 13.78 -9.65 -7.40
CA ALA A 202 14.68 -8.75 -8.12
C ALA A 202 14.48 -8.82 -9.64
N ARG A 203 14.22 -10.02 -10.16
CA ARG A 203 13.95 -10.26 -11.59
C ARG A 203 12.49 -10.23 -11.95
N ARG A 204 11.59 -10.16 -10.95
CA ARG A 204 10.12 -10.22 -11.12
C ARG A 204 9.68 -11.51 -11.83
N LEU A 205 10.38 -12.60 -11.59
CA LEU A 205 10.10 -13.89 -12.20
C LEU A 205 9.46 -14.83 -11.18
N ARG A 206 8.39 -15.50 -11.60
CA ARG A 206 7.69 -16.54 -10.86
C ARG A 206 7.72 -17.82 -11.65
N LEU A 207 8.19 -18.88 -11.02
CA LEU A 207 8.15 -20.26 -11.52
C LEU A 207 7.14 -21.04 -10.69
N GLU A 208 6.15 -21.63 -11.35
CA GLU A 208 5.14 -22.48 -10.74
C GLU A 208 5.23 -23.88 -11.34
N VAL A 209 5.20 -24.91 -10.49
CA VAL A 209 5.30 -26.31 -10.88
C VAL A 209 4.21 -27.10 -10.16
N GLY A 210 3.43 -27.88 -10.87
CA GLY A 210 2.28 -28.60 -10.35
C GLY A 210 0.98 -28.04 -10.90
N ASP A 211 -0.08 -27.94 -10.09
CA ASP A 211 -1.33 -27.35 -10.49
C ASP A 211 -1.26 -25.82 -10.43
N TYR A 212 -1.67 -25.15 -11.50
CA TYR A 212 -1.71 -23.69 -11.58
C TYR A 212 -2.81 -23.22 -12.53
N ILE A 213 -3.13 -21.93 -12.43
CA ILE A 213 -4.00 -21.25 -13.38
C ILE A 213 -3.14 -20.42 -14.32
N VAL A 214 -3.27 -20.71 -15.64
CA VAL A 214 -2.60 -19.90 -16.67
C VAL A 214 -3.12 -18.47 -16.59
N ARG A 215 -2.21 -17.50 -16.56
CA ARG A 215 -2.55 -16.08 -16.50
C ARG A 215 -3.18 -15.61 -17.81
N PRO A 216 -4.49 -15.26 -17.83
CA PRO A 216 -5.15 -14.84 -19.04
C PRO A 216 -4.84 -13.37 -19.38
N LEU A 217 -4.99 -13.01 -20.65
CA LEU A 217 -5.17 -11.64 -21.07
C LEU A 217 -6.62 -11.18 -20.85
N SER A 218 -6.91 -9.89 -20.91
CA SER A 218 -8.25 -9.33 -20.66
C SER A 218 -9.36 -9.92 -21.56
N TRP A 219 -8.97 -10.43 -22.72
CA TRP A 219 -9.85 -11.00 -23.76
C TRP A 219 -9.74 -12.53 -23.88
N SER A 220 -8.90 -13.19 -23.07
CA SER A 220 -8.78 -14.65 -23.04
C SER A 220 -9.40 -15.25 -21.78
N GLN A 221 -9.58 -16.57 -21.78
CA GLN A 221 -10.13 -17.29 -20.62
C GLN A 221 -9.01 -17.94 -19.81
N PRO A 222 -9.13 -18.01 -18.47
CA PRO A 222 -8.20 -18.74 -17.66
C PRO A 222 -8.31 -20.25 -17.91
N VAL A 223 -7.16 -20.92 -17.92
CA VAL A 223 -7.06 -22.38 -18.09
C VAL A 223 -6.36 -22.95 -16.87
N ARG A 224 -6.91 -24.01 -16.27
CA ARG A 224 -6.23 -24.77 -15.21
C ARG A 224 -5.39 -25.86 -15.84
N MET A 225 -4.14 -25.92 -15.44
CA MET A 225 -3.16 -26.89 -15.95
C MET A 225 -2.32 -27.46 -14.79
N ALA A 226 -1.77 -28.64 -15.02
CA ALA A 226 -0.73 -29.20 -14.19
C ALA A 226 0.55 -29.36 -15.03
N GLY A 227 1.62 -28.71 -14.61
CA GLY A 227 2.88 -28.70 -15.37
C GLY A 227 3.82 -27.64 -14.85
N ILE A 228 4.34 -26.81 -15.75
CA ILE A 228 5.31 -25.75 -15.44
C ILE A 228 4.82 -24.44 -16.06
N GLN A 229 4.82 -23.36 -15.25
CA GLN A 229 4.57 -21.99 -15.70
C GLN A 229 5.74 -21.09 -15.28
N LEU A 230 6.24 -20.32 -16.22
CA LEU A 230 7.18 -19.23 -15.98
C LEU A 230 6.50 -17.92 -16.35
N SER A 231 6.45 -16.97 -15.43
CA SER A 231 5.81 -15.68 -15.66
C SER A 231 6.63 -14.52 -15.13
N HIS A 232 6.50 -13.36 -15.80
CA HIS A 232 6.99 -12.09 -15.30
C HIS A 232 5.87 -11.41 -14.52
N ASP A 233 6.12 -11.12 -13.25
CA ASP A 233 5.09 -10.64 -12.31
C ASP A 233 5.53 -9.34 -11.63
N PHE A 234 4.91 -8.25 -12.03
CA PHE A 234 5.16 -6.92 -11.45
C PHE A 234 4.61 -6.77 -10.03
N SER A 235 3.65 -7.60 -9.61
CA SER A 235 3.08 -7.52 -8.26
C SER A 235 4.12 -7.73 -7.15
N MET A 236 5.23 -8.39 -7.46
CA MET A 236 6.37 -8.56 -6.54
C MET A 236 7.13 -7.26 -6.27
N ARG A 237 6.92 -6.23 -7.08
CA ARG A 237 7.62 -4.94 -7.02
C ARG A 237 6.60 -3.79 -7.08
N PRO A 238 5.81 -3.59 -6.00
CA PRO A 238 4.82 -2.51 -5.95
C PRO A 238 5.43 -1.11 -6.01
N ASP A 239 6.74 -0.99 -5.76
CA ASP A 239 7.53 0.22 -5.96
C ASP A 239 7.76 0.57 -7.45
N VAL A 240 7.54 -0.37 -8.37
CA VAL A 240 7.71 -0.15 -9.80
C VAL A 240 6.38 0.28 -10.44
N VAL A 241 6.34 1.52 -10.88
CA VAL A 241 5.19 2.03 -11.64
C VAL A 241 5.17 1.43 -13.04
N THR A 242 4.22 0.55 -13.27
CA THR A 242 4.07 -0.18 -14.54
C THR A 242 3.16 0.52 -15.54
N THR A 243 2.34 1.46 -15.08
CA THR A 243 1.41 2.23 -15.90
C THR A 243 2.04 3.57 -16.28
N PRO A 244 1.75 4.12 -17.48
CA PRO A 244 2.24 5.44 -17.85
C PRO A 244 1.57 6.50 -16.98
N LEU A 245 2.33 7.10 -16.05
CA LEU A 245 1.85 8.23 -15.26
C LEU A 245 2.05 9.53 -16.04
N PRO A 246 1.12 10.49 -15.97
CA PRO A 246 1.31 11.78 -16.58
C PRO A 246 2.44 12.55 -15.88
N ALA A 247 3.24 13.26 -16.67
CA ALA A 247 4.24 14.19 -16.18
C ALA A 247 3.72 15.62 -16.33
N PHE A 248 4.02 16.45 -15.36
CA PHE A 248 3.69 17.88 -15.40
C PHE A 248 4.93 18.68 -15.74
N TYR A 249 4.90 19.43 -16.84
CA TYR A 249 6.00 20.28 -17.29
C TYR A 249 5.72 21.74 -16.99
N GLY A 250 6.72 22.45 -16.49
CA GLY A 250 6.64 23.87 -16.21
C GLY A 250 8.02 24.53 -16.22
N GLU A 251 8.02 25.84 -16.02
CA GLU A 251 9.25 26.62 -15.84
C GLU A 251 9.05 27.71 -14.80
N VAL A 252 10.09 28.01 -14.04
CA VAL A 252 10.11 29.10 -13.07
C VAL A 252 11.33 29.97 -13.26
N THR A 253 11.16 31.26 -13.04
CA THR A 253 12.22 32.26 -13.26
C THR A 253 13.11 32.49 -12.05
N ALA A 254 12.66 32.10 -10.85
CA ALA A 254 13.35 32.26 -9.57
C ALA A 254 13.12 31.04 -8.69
N PRO A 255 13.88 30.87 -7.60
CA PRO A 255 13.59 29.81 -6.61
C PRO A 255 12.14 29.90 -6.13
N THR A 256 11.41 28.78 -6.19
CA THR A 256 9.96 28.73 -6.06
C THR A 256 9.54 27.49 -5.30
N THR A 257 8.47 27.60 -4.51
CA THR A 257 7.78 26.42 -3.96
C THR A 257 6.62 26.05 -4.86
N LEU A 258 6.58 24.78 -5.28
CA LEU A 258 5.52 24.21 -6.09
C LEU A 258 4.58 23.42 -5.21
N ASP A 259 3.32 23.85 -5.13
CA ASP A 259 2.24 23.09 -4.50
C ASP A 259 1.47 22.33 -5.58
N LEU A 260 1.49 21.01 -5.51
CA LEU A 260 0.78 20.12 -6.43
C LEU A 260 -0.61 19.79 -5.90
N PHE A 261 -1.61 20.03 -6.72
CA PHE A 261 -3.01 19.67 -6.47
C PHE A 261 -3.49 18.67 -7.52
N ILE A 262 -4.12 17.60 -7.06
CA ILE A 262 -4.78 16.60 -7.91
C ILE A 262 -6.27 16.67 -7.66
N ASN A 263 -7.05 16.96 -8.70
CA ASN A 263 -8.50 17.12 -8.60
C ASN A 263 -8.93 18.10 -7.48
N GLY A 264 -8.13 19.14 -7.24
CA GLY A 264 -8.39 20.17 -6.23
C GLY A 264 -7.91 19.84 -4.82
N PHE A 265 -7.32 18.68 -4.58
CA PHE A 265 -6.72 18.30 -3.29
C PHE A 265 -5.21 18.49 -3.35
N LYS A 266 -4.64 19.20 -2.36
CA LYS A 266 -3.18 19.35 -2.24
C LYS A 266 -2.57 17.99 -1.93
N THR A 267 -1.66 17.55 -2.81
CA THR A 267 -1.02 16.23 -2.76
C THR A 267 0.40 16.34 -2.25
N ASP A 268 1.15 17.36 -2.71
CA ASP A 268 2.56 17.49 -2.37
C ASP A 268 3.02 18.96 -2.43
N SER A 269 4.20 19.24 -1.87
CA SER A 269 4.84 20.55 -1.89
C SER A 269 6.35 20.38 -2.07
N MET A 270 6.90 20.96 -3.14
CA MET A 270 8.29 20.77 -3.56
C MET A 270 8.99 22.11 -3.77
N ALA A 271 10.25 22.21 -3.37
CA ALA A 271 11.09 23.36 -3.72
C ALA A 271 11.81 23.12 -5.05
N VAL A 272 11.80 24.13 -5.93
CA VAL A 272 12.46 24.07 -7.22
C VAL A 272 13.34 25.30 -7.42
N GLY A 273 14.52 25.12 -7.99
CA GLY A 273 15.40 26.22 -8.44
C GLY A 273 14.87 26.84 -9.73
N PRO A 274 15.42 28.00 -10.14
CA PRO A 274 15.05 28.61 -11.42
C PRO A 274 15.37 27.67 -12.60
N GLY A 275 14.53 27.71 -13.63
CA GLY A 275 14.68 26.91 -14.85
C GLY A 275 13.44 26.07 -15.16
N PRO A 276 13.51 25.25 -16.22
CA PRO A 276 12.46 24.31 -16.54
C PRO A 276 12.46 23.14 -15.54
N PHE A 277 11.27 22.62 -15.26
CA PHE A 277 11.09 21.47 -14.38
C PHE A 277 10.09 20.49 -14.96
N VAL A 278 10.21 19.23 -14.55
CA VAL A 278 9.22 18.17 -14.78
C VAL A 278 8.90 17.51 -13.43
N ILE A 279 7.63 17.40 -13.11
CA ILE A 279 7.12 16.63 -11.98
C ILE A 279 6.69 15.27 -12.56
N ASN A 280 7.41 14.24 -12.18
CA ASN A 280 7.13 12.85 -12.57
C ASN A 280 6.41 12.11 -11.44
N ASP A 281 5.93 10.90 -11.76
CA ASP A 281 5.38 9.93 -10.79
C ASP A 281 4.26 10.53 -9.93
N ILE A 282 3.41 11.34 -10.55
CA ILE A 282 2.29 11.98 -9.86
C ILE A 282 1.30 10.87 -9.46
N PRO A 283 1.06 10.64 -8.15
CA PRO A 283 0.16 9.58 -7.68
C PRO A 283 -1.27 9.92 -8.08
N MET A 284 -1.91 9.03 -8.85
CA MET A 284 -3.26 9.28 -9.37
C MET A 284 -4.09 8.01 -9.36
N LEU A 285 -5.40 8.20 -9.26
CA LEU A 285 -6.38 7.16 -9.51
C LEU A 285 -6.64 7.02 -11.02
N SER A 286 -6.96 5.83 -11.48
CA SER A 286 -7.38 5.59 -12.87
C SER A 286 -8.57 6.47 -13.24
N GLY A 287 -8.55 6.99 -14.47
CA GLY A 287 -9.60 7.84 -15.01
C GLY A 287 -9.11 9.23 -15.42
N ALA A 288 -10.07 10.10 -15.79
CA ALA A 288 -9.82 11.49 -16.12
C ALA A 288 -9.64 12.35 -14.85
N GLY A 289 -8.67 13.25 -14.87
CA GLY A 289 -8.39 14.16 -13.78
C GLY A 289 -7.70 15.44 -14.24
N GLU A 290 -7.36 16.26 -13.27
CA GLU A 290 -6.67 17.53 -13.47
C GLU A 290 -5.54 17.65 -12.43
N ALA A 291 -4.33 17.91 -12.93
CA ALA A 291 -3.18 18.27 -12.11
C ALA A 291 -3.00 19.80 -12.17
N THR A 292 -3.02 20.46 -11.03
CA THR A 292 -2.79 21.89 -10.89
C THR A 292 -1.56 22.12 -10.04
N VAL A 293 -0.60 22.88 -10.56
CA VAL A 293 0.59 23.32 -9.83
C VAL A 293 0.48 24.81 -9.54
N ILE A 294 0.58 25.16 -8.27
CA ILE A 294 0.67 26.56 -7.83
C ILE A 294 2.12 26.82 -7.45
N ALA A 295 2.79 27.62 -8.27
CA ALA A 295 4.16 28.03 -8.06
C ALA A 295 4.20 29.35 -7.29
N THR A 296 4.77 29.36 -6.08
CA THR A 296 4.88 30.53 -5.20
C THR A 296 6.35 30.92 -5.07
N ASP A 297 6.72 32.10 -5.56
CA ASP A 297 8.09 32.61 -5.44
C ASP A 297 8.39 33.23 -4.05
N ALA A 298 9.65 33.61 -3.83
CA ALA A 298 10.08 34.21 -2.57
C ALA A 298 9.40 35.56 -2.23
N GLN A 299 8.78 36.22 -3.21
CA GLN A 299 7.99 37.43 -3.03
C GLN A 299 6.50 37.19 -2.81
N GLY A 300 6.09 35.89 -2.76
CA GLY A 300 4.69 35.48 -2.56
C GLY A 300 3.82 35.60 -3.83
N ARG A 301 4.42 35.83 -5.02
CA ARG A 301 3.67 35.84 -6.27
C ARG A 301 3.34 34.42 -6.66
N GLN A 302 2.12 34.17 -7.07
CA GLN A 302 1.62 32.85 -7.44
C GLN A 302 1.36 32.76 -8.94
N THR A 303 1.84 31.68 -9.54
CA THR A 303 1.52 31.28 -10.90
C THR A 303 0.81 29.95 -10.86
N VAL A 304 -0.38 29.87 -11.46
CA VAL A 304 -1.18 28.64 -11.51
C VAL A 304 -1.06 28.01 -12.89
N MET A 305 -0.70 26.75 -12.92
CA MET A 305 -0.54 25.96 -14.14
C MET A 305 -1.39 24.70 -14.00
N THR A 306 -2.24 24.41 -14.98
CA THR A 306 -3.18 23.27 -14.95
C THR A 306 -3.00 22.39 -16.16
N SER A 307 -3.00 21.06 -15.97
CA SER A 307 -2.91 20.06 -17.03
C SER A 307 -3.94 18.96 -16.82
N PRO A 308 -4.88 18.77 -17.75
CA PRO A 308 -5.79 17.64 -17.72
C PRO A 308 -5.07 16.35 -18.10
N PHE A 309 -5.48 15.22 -17.52
CA PHE A 309 -4.93 13.89 -17.81
C PHE A 309 -6.01 12.81 -17.83
N PHE A 310 -5.67 11.67 -18.44
CA PHE A 310 -6.43 10.43 -18.32
C PHE A 310 -5.46 9.27 -18.07
N LEU A 311 -5.65 8.54 -16.97
CA LEU A 311 -4.83 7.39 -16.58
C LEU A 311 -5.62 6.09 -16.77
N SER A 312 -5.01 5.10 -17.44
CA SER A 312 -5.54 3.73 -17.51
C SER A 312 -4.55 2.75 -16.90
N SER A 313 -5.02 1.95 -15.93
CA SER A 313 -4.26 0.84 -15.36
C SER A 313 -4.02 -0.30 -16.35
N ASP A 314 -4.74 -0.32 -17.46
CA ASP A 314 -4.66 -1.37 -18.48
C ASP A 314 -3.48 -1.17 -19.42
N LEU A 315 -2.87 0.01 -19.43
CA LEU A 315 -1.68 0.32 -20.22
C LEU A 315 -0.40 -0.07 -19.49
N LEU A 316 0.58 -0.54 -20.23
CA LEU A 316 1.95 -0.69 -19.77
C LEU A 316 2.80 0.50 -20.21
N LYS A 317 3.61 1.04 -19.31
CA LYS A 317 4.60 2.07 -19.59
C LYS A 317 5.55 1.63 -20.71
N THR A 318 6.00 2.56 -21.53
CA THR A 318 6.93 2.32 -22.65
C THR A 318 8.11 1.44 -22.23
N GLY A 319 8.36 0.37 -22.98
CA GLY A 319 9.47 -0.58 -22.78
C GLY A 319 9.21 -1.65 -21.73
N PHE A 320 8.10 -1.59 -20.97
CA PHE A 320 7.75 -2.67 -20.05
C PHE A 320 7.13 -3.85 -20.80
N THR A 321 7.50 -5.06 -20.36
CA THR A 321 6.96 -6.32 -20.92
C THR A 321 6.53 -7.23 -19.80
N SER A 322 5.30 -7.74 -19.88
CA SER A 322 4.79 -8.81 -19.05
C SER A 322 4.56 -10.03 -19.93
N TYR A 323 4.98 -11.20 -19.48
CA TYR A 323 4.81 -12.46 -20.23
C TYR A 323 4.54 -13.64 -19.30
N SER A 324 3.89 -14.65 -19.85
CA SER A 324 3.76 -15.97 -19.23
C SER A 324 3.91 -17.06 -20.28
N ALA A 325 4.57 -18.14 -19.91
CA ALA A 325 4.71 -19.34 -20.72
C ALA A 325 4.41 -20.56 -19.85
N SER A 326 3.46 -21.37 -20.28
CA SER A 326 2.89 -22.49 -19.54
C SER A 326 2.90 -23.74 -20.41
N ILE A 327 3.28 -24.86 -19.84
CA ILE A 327 3.22 -26.17 -20.46
C ILE A 327 2.76 -27.21 -19.45
N GLY A 328 1.76 -28.02 -19.79
CA GLY A 328 1.24 -29.03 -18.89
C GLY A 328 -0.01 -29.71 -19.41
N ALA A 329 -0.61 -30.57 -18.60
CA ALA A 329 -1.89 -31.22 -18.87
C ALA A 329 -3.05 -30.37 -18.37
N LEU A 330 -4.16 -30.36 -19.09
CA LEU A 330 -5.39 -29.69 -18.68
C LEU A 330 -5.94 -30.33 -17.41
N ARG A 331 -6.30 -29.54 -16.42
CA ARG A 331 -6.95 -29.99 -15.19
C ARG A 331 -8.45 -30.08 -15.41
N GLU A 332 -8.96 -31.31 -15.41
CA GLU A 332 -10.38 -31.60 -15.59
C GLU A 332 -11.05 -31.82 -14.24
N GLU A 333 -12.38 -31.73 -14.20
CA GLU A 333 -13.22 -31.99 -13.02
C GLU A 333 -12.71 -31.38 -11.72
N PHE A 334 -12.10 -30.19 -11.80
CA PHE A 334 -11.65 -29.47 -10.62
C PHE A 334 -12.78 -29.29 -9.61
N GLY A 335 -12.54 -29.67 -8.36
CA GLY A 335 -13.53 -29.64 -7.28
C GLY A 335 -14.41 -30.90 -7.20
N ASN A 336 -14.48 -31.72 -8.24
CA ASN A 336 -15.22 -32.97 -8.25
C ASN A 336 -14.31 -34.21 -8.15
N ALA A 337 -13.17 -34.19 -8.84
CA ALA A 337 -12.23 -35.29 -8.86
C ALA A 337 -10.80 -34.82 -8.48
N SER A 338 -10.08 -35.70 -7.78
CA SER A 338 -8.76 -35.35 -7.24
C SER A 338 -7.62 -35.26 -8.27
N ASN A 339 -7.64 -36.11 -9.31
CA ASN A 339 -6.48 -36.28 -10.18
C ASN A 339 -6.88 -36.50 -11.65
N GLU A 340 -7.92 -35.83 -12.11
CA GLU A 340 -8.36 -35.90 -13.51
C GLU A 340 -7.59 -34.87 -14.33
N TYR A 341 -6.72 -35.38 -15.21
CA TYR A 341 -5.91 -34.60 -16.12
C TYR A 341 -6.14 -35.07 -17.55
N GLY A 342 -6.46 -34.13 -18.41
CA GLY A 342 -6.69 -34.36 -19.82
C GLY A 342 -5.45 -34.15 -20.67
N ALA A 343 -5.67 -33.67 -21.89
CA ALA A 343 -4.62 -33.47 -22.88
C ALA A 343 -3.54 -32.48 -22.44
N GLY A 344 -2.32 -32.71 -22.91
CA GLY A 344 -1.23 -31.77 -22.79
C GLY A 344 -1.39 -30.56 -23.70
N GLY A 345 -1.00 -29.38 -23.24
CA GLY A 345 -1.07 -28.14 -24.01
C GLY A 345 0.01 -27.15 -23.61
N VAL A 346 0.16 -26.12 -24.44
CA VAL A 346 1.07 -24.99 -24.22
C VAL A 346 0.28 -23.70 -24.36
N VAL A 347 0.53 -22.75 -23.46
CA VAL A 347 -0.03 -21.39 -23.55
C VAL A 347 1.11 -20.38 -23.36
N VAL A 348 1.18 -19.40 -24.26
CA VAL A 348 2.11 -18.28 -24.16
C VAL A 348 1.31 -17.00 -24.31
N ALA A 349 1.52 -16.06 -23.41
CA ALA A 349 0.92 -14.74 -23.47
C ALA A 349 1.98 -13.66 -23.21
N MET A 350 1.86 -12.54 -23.89
CA MET A 350 2.76 -11.40 -23.75
C MET A 350 2.02 -10.08 -23.91
N ARG A 351 2.40 -9.10 -23.09
CA ARG A 351 1.98 -7.70 -23.18
C ARG A 351 3.23 -6.82 -23.24
N HIS A 352 3.25 -5.85 -24.14
CA HIS A 352 4.39 -4.94 -24.30
C HIS A 352 3.93 -3.50 -24.49
N GLY A 353 4.42 -2.59 -23.65
CA GLY A 353 4.20 -1.15 -23.79
C GLY A 353 5.06 -0.58 -24.93
N MET A 354 4.47 -0.38 -26.09
CA MET A 354 5.14 0.22 -27.27
C MET A 354 5.38 1.71 -27.08
N THR A 355 4.39 2.39 -26.56
CA THR A 355 4.41 3.80 -26.17
C THR A 355 3.56 3.97 -24.91
N ASP A 356 3.59 5.15 -24.30
CA ASP A 356 2.77 5.43 -23.09
C ASP A 356 1.26 5.48 -23.39
N TRP A 357 0.87 5.46 -24.64
CA TRP A 357 -0.54 5.41 -25.07
C TRP A 357 -0.94 4.13 -25.81
N LEU A 358 -0.01 3.19 -26.02
CA LEU A 358 -0.25 1.94 -26.75
C LEU A 358 0.48 0.76 -26.14
N THR A 359 -0.28 -0.25 -25.70
CA THR A 359 0.19 -1.57 -25.30
C THR A 359 -0.27 -2.60 -26.31
N LEU A 360 0.65 -3.43 -26.81
CA LEU A 360 0.33 -4.58 -27.66
C LEU A 360 0.23 -5.86 -26.81
N GLU A 361 -0.69 -6.73 -27.21
CA GLU A 361 -0.97 -8.01 -26.55
C GLU A 361 -0.97 -9.15 -27.54
N THR A 362 -0.36 -10.27 -27.18
CA THR A 362 -0.32 -11.49 -28.00
C THR A 362 -0.55 -12.70 -27.15
N GLN A 363 -1.24 -13.70 -27.69
CA GLN A 363 -1.45 -15.00 -27.06
C GLN A 363 -1.41 -16.11 -28.10
N ALA A 364 -0.84 -17.23 -27.71
CA ALA A 364 -0.91 -18.48 -28.47
C ALA A 364 -1.24 -19.65 -27.54
N GLU A 365 -2.12 -20.52 -27.99
CA GLU A 365 -2.44 -21.78 -27.32
C GLU A 365 -2.24 -22.92 -28.34
N ALA A 366 -1.69 -24.01 -27.89
CA ALA A 366 -1.46 -25.16 -28.75
C ALA A 366 -1.64 -26.49 -28.00
N LYS A 367 -2.24 -27.46 -28.71
CA LYS A 367 -2.34 -28.87 -28.36
C LYS A 367 -2.27 -29.65 -29.68
N ASP A 368 -2.15 -30.96 -29.70
CA ASP A 368 -1.92 -31.81 -30.88
C ASP A 368 -2.79 -31.41 -32.10
N ASP A 369 -4.08 -31.18 -31.90
CA ASP A 369 -5.08 -30.88 -32.93
C ASP A 369 -5.72 -29.49 -32.82
N LEU A 370 -5.26 -28.64 -31.89
CA LEU A 370 -5.74 -27.30 -31.65
C LEU A 370 -4.58 -26.28 -31.69
N VAL A 371 -4.78 -25.24 -32.51
CA VAL A 371 -3.91 -24.06 -32.46
C VAL A 371 -4.77 -22.79 -32.37
N VAL A 372 -4.55 -21.97 -31.37
CA VAL A 372 -5.18 -20.66 -31.23
C VAL A 372 -4.08 -19.59 -31.26
N ALA A 373 -4.30 -18.55 -32.07
CA ALA A 373 -3.46 -17.37 -32.08
C ALA A 373 -4.29 -16.11 -31.93
N GLY A 374 -3.84 -15.17 -31.12
CA GLY A 374 -4.53 -13.93 -30.85
C GLY A 374 -3.60 -12.73 -30.80
N LEU A 375 -4.10 -11.61 -31.31
CA LEU A 375 -3.47 -10.30 -31.24
C LEU A 375 -4.47 -9.31 -30.65
N GLY A 376 -4.00 -8.43 -29.77
CA GLY A 376 -4.79 -7.36 -29.19
C GLY A 376 -3.96 -6.11 -28.95
N PHE A 377 -4.63 -5.04 -28.65
CA PHE A 377 -4.00 -3.81 -28.21
C PHE A 377 -4.89 -3.08 -27.21
N VAL A 378 -4.25 -2.34 -26.32
CA VAL A 378 -4.87 -1.36 -25.43
C VAL A 378 -4.33 -0.01 -25.76
N SER A 379 -5.17 1.00 -25.95
CA SER A 379 -4.78 2.34 -26.34
C SER A 379 -5.53 3.42 -25.57
N ASN A 380 -4.83 4.46 -25.16
CA ASN A 380 -5.37 5.71 -24.63
C ASN A 380 -4.90 6.87 -25.47
N ALA A 381 -5.36 6.92 -26.72
CA ALA A 381 -5.05 8.03 -27.60
C ALA A 381 -5.87 9.27 -27.23
N PHE A 382 -5.21 10.44 -27.18
CA PHE A 382 -5.84 11.74 -26.96
C PHE A 382 -6.50 11.97 -25.60
N ASN A 383 -6.23 11.15 -24.60
CA ASN A 383 -6.84 11.25 -23.26
C ASN A 383 -8.39 11.18 -23.27
N LEU A 384 -8.97 10.52 -24.27
CA LEU A 384 -10.42 10.37 -24.44
C LEU A 384 -10.96 9.05 -23.88
N GLY A 385 -10.19 8.35 -23.08
CA GLY A 385 -10.55 7.05 -22.53
C GLY A 385 -9.68 5.94 -23.10
N THR A 386 -9.95 4.70 -22.66
CA THR A 386 -9.21 3.52 -23.08
C THR A 386 -10.02 2.72 -24.09
N VAL A 387 -9.41 2.37 -25.20
CA VAL A 387 -9.92 1.42 -26.21
C VAL A 387 -9.08 0.15 -26.12
N ASP A 388 -9.74 -0.98 -26.09
CA ASP A 388 -9.10 -2.30 -26.13
C ASP A 388 -9.77 -3.12 -27.23
N ALA A 389 -8.97 -3.71 -28.09
CA ALA A 389 -9.46 -4.55 -29.15
C ALA A 389 -8.58 -5.79 -29.31
N SER A 390 -9.21 -6.91 -29.66
CA SER A 390 -8.50 -8.16 -29.90
C SER A 390 -9.18 -8.98 -30.99
N PHE A 391 -8.36 -9.78 -31.67
CA PHE A 391 -8.78 -10.73 -32.66
C PHE A 391 -8.05 -12.06 -32.46
N ARG A 392 -8.80 -13.16 -32.45
CA ARG A 392 -8.28 -14.53 -32.27
C ARG A 392 -8.74 -15.42 -33.39
N VAL A 393 -7.90 -16.35 -33.78
CA VAL A 393 -8.19 -17.41 -34.72
C VAL A 393 -7.94 -18.75 -34.05
N SER A 394 -8.84 -19.66 -34.14
CA SER A 394 -8.76 -21.04 -33.69
C SER A 394 -8.82 -22.00 -34.88
N ASN A 395 -7.95 -22.98 -34.89
CA ASN A 395 -7.92 -24.05 -35.85
C ASN A 395 -8.03 -25.39 -35.11
N PHE A 396 -9.24 -25.89 -34.99
CA PHE A 396 -9.60 -27.21 -34.43
C PHE A 396 -10.74 -27.77 -35.26
N LYS A 397 -10.52 -28.88 -35.99
CA LYS A 397 -11.40 -29.36 -37.02
C LYS A 397 -11.61 -28.36 -38.19
N ASP A 398 -12.31 -27.26 -37.92
CA ASP A 398 -12.50 -26.11 -38.80
C ASP A 398 -11.86 -24.84 -38.25
N GLN A 399 -11.61 -23.88 -39.12
CA GLN A 399 -11.10 -22.58 -38.74
C GLN A 399 -12.24 -21.68 -38.29
N SER A 400 -12.09 -21.13 -37.07
CA SER A 400 -13.06 -20.19 -36.50
C SER A 400 -12.36 -18.98 -35.89
N SER A 401 -13.12 -17.93 -35.61
CA SER A 401 -12.58 -16.71 -35.08
C SER A 401 -13.38 -16.08 -33.94
N SER A 402 -12.74 -15.28 -33.16
CA SER A 402 -13.34 -14.47 -32.10
C SER A 402 -12.74 -13.05 -32.12
N TYR A 403 -13.56 -12.05 -31.84
CA TYR A 403 -13.13 -10.70 -31.68
C TYR A 403 -13.78 -10.05 -30.46
N ALA A 404 -13.05 -9.15 -29.82
CA ALA A 404 -13.56 -8.35 -28.73
C ALA A 404 -13.19 -6.88 -28.96
N LEU A 405 -14.08 -6.00 -28.54
CA LEU A 405 -13.87 -4.56 -28.54
C LEU A 405 -14.43 -4.00 -27.25
N SER A 406 -13.65 -3.18 -26.56
CA SER A 406 -14.12 -2.46 -25.40
C SER A 406 -13.69 -1.00 -25.43
N TYR A 407 -14.47 -0.16 -24.77
CA TYR A 407 -14.18 1.23 -24.52
C TYR A 407 -14.54 1.57 -23.08
N SER A 408 -13.67 2.26 -22.39
CA SER A 408 -13.92 2.74 -21.04
C SER A 408 -13.49 4.19 -20.89
N TYR A 409 -14.31 4.96 -20.16
CA TYR A 409 -14.04 6.32 -19.78
C TYR A 409 -14.50 6.55 -18.34
N GLN A 410 -13.68 7.11 -17.51
CA GLN A 410 -14.01 7.44 -16.12
C GLN A 410 -13.57 8.86 -15.80
N SER A 411 -14.46 9.64 -15.21
CA SER A 411 -14.20 10.96 -14.67
C SER A 411 -14.83 11.12 -13.29
N ARG A 412 -14.64 12.25 -12.66
CA ARG A 412 -15.26 12.55 -11.34
C ARG A 412 -16.79 12.52 -11.36
N LEU A 413 -17.39 12.92 -12.47
CA LEU A 413 -18.84 13.07 -12.60
C LEU A 413 -19.50 11.96 -13.39
N PHE A 414 -18.77 11.36 -14.32
CA PHE A 414 -19.31 10.40 -15.27
C PHE A 414 -18.37 9.23 -15.50
N SER A 415 -18.94 8.03 -15.56
CA SER A 415 -18.27 6.82 -15.99
C SER A 415 -19.07 6.14 -17.10
N PHE A 416 -18.36 5.60 -18.07
CA PHE A 416 -18.95 4.82 -19.16
C PHE A 416 -18.02 3.66 -19.52
N ALA A 417 -18.57 2.46 -19.66
CA ALA A 417 -17.85 1.31 -20.18
C ALA A 417 -18.77 0.50 -21.10
N ALA A 418 -18.25 0.16 -22.25
CA ALA A 418 -18.93 -0.70 -23.21
C ALA A 418 -17.96 -1.78 -23.68
N ARG A 419 -18.42 -3.01 -23.73
CA ARG A 419 -17.66 -4.15 -24.24
C ARG A 419 -18.56 -5.04 -25.09
N THR A 420 -18.03 -5.51 -26.21
CA THR A 420 -18.64 -6.57 -27.00
C THR A 420 -17.61 -7.63 -27.33
N GLN A 421 -17.99 -8.89 -27.24
CA GLN A 421 -17.18 -10.05 -27.62
C GLN A 421 -18.04 -11.01 -28.40
N VAL A 422 -17.54 -11.42 -29.55
CA VAL A 422 -18.19 -12.37 -30.45
C VAL A 422 -17.25 -13.55 -30.66
N GLU A 423 -17.75 -14.71 -30.39
CA GLU A 423 -17.13 -16.01 -30.71
C GLU A 423 -18.00 -16.69 -31.78
N GLN A 424 -17.42 -16.96 -32.93
CA GLN A 424 -18.11 -17.68 -33.99
C GLN A 424 -18.32 -19.14 -33.59
N ALA A 425 -19.21 -19.82 -34.29
CA ALA A 425 -19.40 -21.25 -34.08
C ALA A 425 -18.08 -22.01 -34.25
N ASP A 426 -17.89 -23.03 -33.45
CA ASP A 426 -16.69 -23.87 -33.44
C ASP A 426 -15.37 -23.13 -33.13
N PHE A 427 -15.45 -22.01 -32.41
CA PHE A 427 -14.28 -21.34 -31.83
C PHE A 427 -13.84 -22.06 -30.55
N TYR A 428 -12.89 -22.97 -30.66
CA TYR A 428 -12.36 -23.72 -29.55
C TYR A 428 -11.09 -23.08 -28.99
N THR A 429 -10.91 -23.18 -27.69
CA THR A 429 -9.70 -22.87 -26.94
C THR A 429 -9.40 -24.00 -25.96
N LEU A 430 -8.24 -24.01 -25.34
CA LEU A 430 -7.92 -25.02 -24.33
C LEU A 430 -8.90 -25.05 -23.15
N SER A 431 -9.55 -23.93 -22.83
CA SER A 431 -10.59 -23.89 -21.80
C SER A 431 -11.89 -24.63 -22.14
N HIS A 432 -12.16 -24.87 -23.43
CA HIS A 432 -13.37 -25.55 -23.90
C HIS A 432 -13.21 -27.06 -24.02
N LEU A 433 -11.98 -27.56 -24.16
CA LEU A 433 -11.70 -28.97 -24.47
C LEU A 433 -12.18 -29.97 -23.42
N PRO A 434 -12.05 -29.72 -22.10
CA PRO A 434 -12.54 -30.65 -21.10
C PRO A 434 -14.03 -31.01 -21.26
N ASN A 435 -14.84 -30.04 -21.64
CA ASN A 435 -16.27 -30.26 -21.89
C ASN A 435 -16.54 -30.96 -23.22
N TYR A 436 -15.73 -30.64 -24.24
CA TYR A 436 -15.85 -31.28 -25.56
C TYR A 436 -15.56 -32.78 -25.49
N GLU A 437 -14.49 -33.21 -24.84
CA GLU A 437 -14.10 -34.62 -24.75
C GLU A 437 -15.14 -35.47 -23.99
N LYS A 438 -15.89 -34.86 -23.06
CA LYS A 438 -17.00 -35.54 -22.35
C LYS A 438 -18.27 -35.68 -23.17
N LEU A 439 -18.64 -34.67 -23.94
CA LEU A 439 -19.85 -34.65 -24.76
C LEU A 439 -19.76 -35.60 -25.95
N ASN A 440 -18.55 -35.87 -26.43
CA ASN A 440 -18.31 -36.65 -27.64
C ASN A 440 -18.45 -38.19 -27.53
N LYS A 441 -18.96 -38.72 -26.43
CA LYS A 441 -19.21 -40.17 -26.35
C LYS A 441 -20.39 -40.66 -27.22
N GLY A 442 -20.89 -39.84 -28.16
CA GLY A 442 -21.95 -40.27 -29.06
C GLY A 442 -22.51 -39.26 -30.07
N GLU A 443 -22.24 -37.97 -29.94
CA GLU A 443 -22.74 -36.93 -30.87
C GLU A 443 -21.66 -35.89 -31.15
N GLU A 444 -21.62 -35.37 -32.40
CA GLU A 444 -20.74 -34.25 -32.76
C GLU A 444 -21.17 -32.97 -32.00
N ALA A 445 -20.56 -32.72 -30.87
CA ALA A 445 -20.79 -31.48 -30.13
C ALA A 445 -20.08 -30.33 -30.85
N SER A 446 -20.84 -29.48 -31.52
CA SER A 446 -20.36 -28.20 -32.07
C SER A 446 -20.53 -27.12 -31.04
N LEU A 447 -19.49 -26.28 -30.85
CA LEU A 447 -19.60 -25.05 -30.05
C LEU A 447 -20.48 -24.05 -30.82
N LYS A 448 -21.53 -23.61 -30.17
CA LYS A 448 -22.44 -22.62 -30.73
C LYS A 448 -21.81 -21.21 -30.67
N SER A 449 -22.16 -20.38 -31.65
CA SER A 449 -21.73 -18.97 -31.60
C SER A 449 -22.23 -18.28 -30.34
N ARG A 450 -21.38 -17.42 -29.79
CA ARG A 450 -21.66 -16.65 -28.60
C ARG A 450 -21.39 -15.17 -28.84
N HIS A 451 -22.36 -14.35 -28.50
CA HIS A 451 -22.22 -12.90 -28.50
C HIS A 451 -22.50 -12.35 -27.10
N VAL A 452 -21.57 -11.64 -26.55
CA VAL A 452 -21.71 -10.99 -25.24
C VAL A 452 -21.48 -9.49 -25.41
N SER A 453 -22.51 -8.72 -25.11
CA SER A 453 -22.43 -7.26 -25.08
C SER A 453 -22.78 -6.71 -23.71
N GLN A 454 -22.01 -5.74 -23.25
CA GLN A 454 -22.20 -5.12 -21.96
C GLN A 454 -21.99 -3.61 -22.10
N VAL A 455 -22.90 -2.84 -21.53
CA VAL A 455 -22.77 -1.40 -21.41
C VAL A 455 -23.06 -1.00 -19.96
N ASN A 456 -22.17 -0.25 -19.36
CA ASN A 456 -22.34 0.31 -18.03
C ASN A 456 -22.14 1.81 -18.10
N MET A 457 -22.95 2.55 -17.34
CA MET A 457 -22.80 3.99 -17.17
C MET A 457 -23.10 4.43 -15.74
N GLY A 458 -22.43 5.47 -15.29
CA GLY A 458 -22.66 6.05 -13.99
C GLY A 458 -22.53 7.58 -14.06
N VAL A 459 -23.40 8.28 -13.33
CA VAL A 459 -23.36 9.74 -13.23
C VAL A 459 -23.48 10.14 -11.76
N ARG A 460 -22.59 11.00 -11.32
CA ARG A 460 -22.68 11.64 -10.01
C ARG A 460 -23.49 12.94 -10.14
N LEU A 461 -24.58 13.04 -9.39
CA LEU A 461 -25.50 14.15 -9.42
C LEU A 461 -25.21 15.22 -8.33
N GLY A 462 -23.95 15.31 -7.90
CA GLY A 462 -23.56 16.19 -6.80
C GLY A 462 -24.20 15.77 -5.48
N ASP A 463 -24.87 16.71 -4.82
CA ASP A 463 -25.56 16.45 -3.54
C ASP A 463 -26.84 15.61 -3.69
N TRP A 464 -27.28 15.35 -4.91
CA TRP A 464 -28.44 14.50 -5.23
C TRP A 464 -28.08 13.01 -5.38
N GLY A 465 -26.85 12.62 -5.02
CA GLY A 465 -26.42 11.21 -5.06
C GLY A 465 -25.85 10.77 -6.40
N SER A 466 -26.09 9.52 -6.77
CA SER A 466 -25.59 8.93 -8.02
C SER A 466 -26.62 8.05 -8.70
N LEU A 467 -26.59 8.05 -10.03
CA LEU A 467 -27.37 7.18 -10.89
C LEU A 467 -26.42 6.29 -11.69
N SER A 468 -26.64 4.99 -11.67
CA SER A 468 -25.91 4.02 -12.48
C SER A 468 -26.85 3.09 -13.21
N GLY A 469 -26.39 2.59 -14.37
CA GLY A 469 -27.16 1.64 -15.15
C GLY A 469 -26.25 0.70 -15.90
N GLY A 470 -26.74 -0.50 -16.15
CA GLY A 470 -26.07 -1.54 -16.93
C GLY A 470 -27.03 -2.27 -17.85
N TYR A 471 -26.57 -2.55 -19.04
CA TYR A 471 -27.24 -3.43 -20.00
C TYR A 471 -26.31 -4.57 -20.35
N PHE A 472 -26.83 -5.80 -20.22
CA PHE A 472 -26.11 -7.03 -20.50
C PHE A 472 -26.93 -7.85 -21.54
N ASP A 473 -26.28 -8.23 -22.60
CA ASP A 473 -26.87 -9.05 -23.64
C ASP A 473 -25.93 -10.24 -23.90
N ILE A 474 -26.40 -11.44 -23.58
CA ILE A 474 -25.72 -12.70 -23.83
C ILE A 474 -26.58 -13.50 -24.77
N GLN A 475 -26.12 -13.66 -25.99
CA GLN A 475 -26.78 -14.43 -27.01
C GLN A 475 -25.95 -15.68 -27.32
N GLN A 476 -26.59 -16.82 -27.26
CA GLN A 476 -26.09 -18.09 -27.76
C GLN A 476 -27.15 -18.64 -28.77
N THR A 477 -26.76 -19.56 -29.63
CA THR A 477 -27.63 -20.04 -30.67
C THR A 477 -29.02 -20.48 -30.16
N ASP A 478 -29.11 -21.05 -28.97
CA ASP A 478 -30.36 -21.60 -28.42
C ASP A 478 -30.89 -20.85 -27.21
N SER A 479 -30.17 -19.84 -26.73
CA SER A 479 -30.58 -19.10 -25.57
C SER A 479 -30.15 -17.64 -25.68
N SER A 480 -30.98 -16.76 -25.15
CA SER A 480 -30.61 -15.34 -24.98
C SER A 480 -30.99 -14.88 -23.61
N SER A 481 -30.10 -14.15 -22.97
CA SER A 481 -30.34 -13.47 -21.69
C SER A 481 -30.03 -12.01 -21.85
N ARG A 482 -30.99 -11.14 -21.62
CA ARG A 482 -30.85 -9.69 -21.69
C ARG A 482 -31.33 -9.11 -20.39
N THR A 483 -30.47 -8.36 -19.75
CA THR A 483 -30.76 -7.76 -18.44
C THR A 483 -30.48 -6.28 -18.48
N LEU A 484 -31.42 -5.49 -18.01
CA LEU A 484 -31.28 -4.07 -17.73
C LEU A 484 -31.23 -3.88 -16.22
N ASN A 485 -30.22 -3.16 -15.73
CA ASN A 485 -30.13 -2.71 -14.35
C ASN A 485 -30.11 -1.18 -14.32
N LEU A 486 -30.85 -0.58 -13.42
CA LEU A 486 -30.81 0.85 -13.10
C LEU A 486 -30.79 1.02 -11.59
N THR A 487 -29.82 1.77 -11.07
CA THR A 487 -29.67 1.99 -9.63
C THR A 487 -29.48 3.47 -9.33
N TYR A 488 -30.28 3.99 -8.41
CA TYR A 488 -30.11 5.31 -7.83
C TYR A 488 -29.71 5.16 -6.36
N SER A 489 -28.61 5.84 -5.95
CA SER A 489 -28.11 5.83 -4.58
C SER A 489 -28.06 7.25 -4.03
N TYR A 490 -28.55 7.42 -2.81
CA TYR A 490 -28.62 8.71 -2.13
C TYR A 490 -28.35 8.54 -0.62
N ALA A 491 -27.57 9.47 -0.06
CA ALA A 491 -27.35 9.56 1.38
C ALA A 491 -28.44 10.46 1.99
N LEU A 492 -29.31 9.86 2.78
CA LEU A 492 -30.35 10.55 3.52
C LEU A 492 -29.77 11.17 4.83
N PRO A 493 -30.48 12.10 5.49
CA PRO A 493 -30.12 12.56 6.83
C PRO A 493 -29.95 11.41 7.81
N PHE A 494 -29.17 11.62 8.86
CA PHE A 494 -28.85 10.63 9.90
C PHE A 494 -27.99 9.44 9.41
N ASP A 495 -27.15 9.67 8.42
CA ASP A 495 -26.23 8.67 7.82
C ASP A 495 -26.94 7.46 7.21
N ILE A 496 -28.23 7.57 6.90
CA ILE A 496 -28.97 6.52 6.23
C ILE A 496 -28.59 6.51 4.74
N ASN A 497 -28.05 5.38 4.26
CA ASN A 497 -27.81 5.16 2.84
C ASN A 497 -29.04 4.51 2.22
N MET A 498 -29.58 5.12 1.18
CA MET A 498 -30.68 4.60 0.38
C MET A 498 -30.18 4.17 -1.00
N SER A 499 -30.61 3.01 -1.45
CA SER A 499 -30.39 2.53 -2.82
C SER A 499 -31.72 2.03 -3.38
N LEU A 500 -32.11 2.54 -4.54
CA LEU A 500 -33.27 2.10 -5.31
C LEU A 500 -32.76 1.46 -6.61
N SER A 501 -33.01 0.18 -6.82
CA SER A 501 -32.59 -0.52 -8.02
C SER A 501 -33.77 -1.17 -8.74
N TYR A 502 -33.75 -1.10 -10.07
CA TYR A 502 -34.66 -1.78 -10.98
C TYR A 502 -33.84 -2.73 -11.84
N ASN A 503 -34.18 -4.00 -11.77
CA ASN A 503 -33.55 -5.06 -12.55
C ASN A 503 -34.64 -5.71 -13.41
N HIS A 504 -34.44 -5.71 -14.73
CA HIS A 504 -35.39 -6.29 -15.66
C HIS A 504 -34.69 -7.27 -16.60
N SER A 505 -35.10 -8.53 -16.55
CA SER A 505 -34.72 -9.53 -17.54
C SER A 505 -35.69 -9.45 -18.71
N ILE A 506 -35.21 -9.02 -19.88
CA ILE A 506 -36.06 -8.83 -21.07
C ILE A 506 -36.62 -10.19 -21.51
N GLY A 507 -37.96 -10.32 -21.49
CA GLY A 507 -38.65 -11.58 -21.66
C GLY A 507 -38.83 -12.43 -20.40
N GLY A 508 -38.39 -11.90 -19.25
CA GLY A 508 -38.54 -12.48 -17.92
C GLY A 508 -39.08 -11.47 -16.92
N GLN A 509 -38.82 -11.67 -15.65
CA GLN A 509 -39.37 -10.88 -14.57
C GLN A 509 -38.62 -9.59 -14.35
N ALA A 510 -39.32 -8.55 -13.88
CA ALA A 510 -38.73 -7.34 -13.33
C ALA A 510 -38.72 -7.37 -11.78
N VAL A 511 -37.64 -6.89 -11.20
CA VAL A 511 -37.48 -6.78 -9.76
C VAL A 511 -37.05 -5.38 -9.38
N THR A 512 -37.85 -4.75 -8.53
CA THR A 512 -37.51 -3.45 -7.92
C THR A 512 -37.07 -3.68 -6.48
N LEU A 513 -35.93 -3.11 -6.09
CA LEU A 513 -35.41 -3.18 -4.74
C LEU A 513 -35.21 -1.78 -4.18
N ALA A 514 -35.74 -1.53 -2.98
CA ALA A 514 -35.39 -0.37 -2.20
C ALA A 514 -34.66 -0.83 -0.93
N GLN A 515 -33.44 -0.37 -0.77
CA GLN A 515 -32.57 -0.73 0.35
C GLN A 515 -32.22 0.50 1.15
N PHE A 516 -32.31 0.38 2.47
CA PHE A 516 -31.91 1.39 3.44
C PHE A 516 -30.92 0.76 4.39
N SER A 517 -29.81 1.43 4.64
CA SER A 517 -28.77 1.00 5.57
C SER A 517 -28.42 2.13 6.52
N LEU A 518 -28.51 1.84 7.83
CA LEU A 518 -28.16 2.75 8.91
C LEU A 518 -26.95 2.19 9.66
N PRO A 519 -25.76 2.78 9.52
CA PRO A 519 -24.58 2.37 10.30
C PRO A 519 -24.69 2.89 11.75
N PHE A 520 -24.25 2.08 12.72
CA PHE A 520 -24.19 2.44 14.15
C PHE A 520 -22.75 2.73 14.56
N GLY A 521 -22.23 3.90 14.31
CA GLY A 521 -20.86 4.36 14.60
C GLY A 521 -20.14 3.67 15.76
N SER A 522 -20.27 4.19 16.99
CA SER A 522 -19.56 3.68 18.16
C SER A 522 -20.06 2.32 18.66
N LEU A 523 -21.33 1.96 18.41
CA LEU A 523 -21.89 0.66 18.77
C LEU A 523 -21.45 -0.44 17.79
N GLY A 524 -20.95 -0.04 16.60
CA GLY A 524 -20.55 -0.93 15.53
C GLY A 524 -21.72 -1.64 14.86
N GLY A 525 -21.52 -2.04 13.60
CA GLY A 525 -22.56 -2.71 12.82
C GLY A 525 -23.51 -1.76 12.08
N SER A 526 -24.49 -2.34 11.41
CA SER A 526 -25.51 -1.63 10.63
C SER A 526 -26.85 -2.35 10.70
N ALA A 527 -27.94 -1.58 10.73
CA ALA A 527 -29.28 -2.10 10.45
C ALA A 527 -29.63 -1.86 8.98
N GLY A 528 -30.35 -2.80 8.39
CA GLY A 528 -30.80 -2.73 7.01
C GLY A 528 -32.28 -3.03 6.88
N LEU A 529 -32.93 -2.34 5.95
CA LEU A 529 -34.26 -2.66 5.44
C LEU A 529 -34.18 -2.83 3.95
N THR A 530 -34.62 -3.96 3.45
CA THR A 530 -34.77 -4.23 2.02
C THR A 530 -36.23 -4.44 1.71
N LEU A 531 -36.77 -3.71 0.76
CA LEU A 531 -38.08 -3.89 0.19
C LEU A 531 -37.91 -4.37 -1.25
N LYS A 532 -38.49 -5.51 -1.59
CA LYS A 532 -38.44 -6.13 -2.90
C LYS A 532 -39.85 -6.19 -3.48
N ARG A 533 -40.02 -5.73 -4.72
CA ARG A 533 -41.23 -5.88 -5.49
C ARG A 533 -40.93 -6.66 -6.78
N GLU A 534 -41.70 -7.68 -7.01
CA GLU A 534 -41.69 -8.53 -8.24
C GLU A 534 -42.89 -8.18 -9.15
N ASP A 535 -42.95 -8.78 -10.33
CA ASP A 535 -44.01 -8.56 -11.32
C ASP A 535 -45.41 -8.99 -10.84
N ASP A 536 -45.48 -9.90 -9.86
CA ASP A 536 -46.71 -10.29 -9.17
C ASP A 536 -47.38 -9.15 -8.40
N GLY A 537 -46.65 -8.06 -8.20
CA GLY A 537 -47.08 -6.86 -7.49
C GLY A 537 -46.90 -6.91 -5.99
N ASP A 538 -46.54 -8.05 -5.43
CA ASP A 538 -46.32 -8.21 -3.98
C ASP A 538 -45.04 -7.53 -3.54
N VAL A 539 -45.11 -6.82 -2.44
CA VAL A 539 -43.96 -6.20 -1.81
C VAL A 539 -43.47 -7.06 -0.64
N ARG A 540 -42.27 -7.57 -0.73
CA ARG A 540 -41.62 -8.36 0.32
C ARG A 540 -40.58 -7.51 1.04
N GLY A 541 -40.64 -7.51 2.37
CA GLY A 541 -39.74 -6.79 3.24
C GLY A 541 -38.76 -7.71 3.94
N ARG A 542 -37.53 -7.24 4.16
CA ARG A 542 -36.55 -7.90 5.02
C ARG A 542 -35.83 -6.86 5.86
N VAL A 543 -35.84 -7.08 7.18
CA VAL A 543 -35.05 -6.27 8.12
C VAL A 543 -33.88 -7.08 8.63
N GLY A 544 -32.76 -6.45 8.83
CA GLY A 544 -31.58 -7.12 9.36
C GLY A 544 -30.69 -6.20 10.21
N TYR A 545 -29.86 -6.83 10.99
CA TYR A 545 -28.76 -6.19 11.72
C TYR A 545 -27.50 -7.03 11.55
N SER A 546 -26.40 -6.38 11.21
CA SER A 546 -25.11 -7.05 11.05
C SER A 546 -24.01 -6.28 11.78
N ARG A 547 -23.23 -7.00 12.54
CA ARG A 547 -22.00 -6.52 13.17
C ARG A 547 -20.90 -7.54 12.99
N LEU A 548 -19.81 -7.16 12.33
CA LEU A 548 -18.65 -8.02 12.15
C LEU A 548 -17.90 -8.22 13.48
N ALA A 549 -17.31 -9.39 13.66
CA ALA A 549 -16.37 -9.62 14.76
C ALA A 549 -15.14 -8.73 14.58
N PRO A 550 -14.71 -7.98 15.62
CA PRO A 550 -13.55 -7.10 15.53
C PRO A 550 -12.26 -7.85 15.14
N ILE A 551 -11.32 -7.15 14.49
CA ILE A 551 -10.03 -7.72 14.08
C ILE A 551 -9.25 -8.23 15.31
N LYS A 552 -9.23 -7.46 16.40
CA LYS A 552 -8.56 -7.81 17.65
C LYS A 552 -9.23 -8.95 18.44
N GLY A 553 -10.31 -9.53 17.91
CA GLY A 553 -11.10 -10.56 18.58
C GLY A 553 -12.39 -10.04 19.20
N GLY A 554 -13.32 -10.95 19.45
CA GLY A 554 -14.64 -10.68 20.06
C GLY A 554 -15.81 -11.20 19.24
N TRP A 555 -16.98 -10.68 19.52
CA TRP A 555 -18.25 -11.17 18.98
C TRP A 555 -18.72 -10.39 17.78
N GLY A 556 -19.14 -11.11 16.75
CA GLY A 556 -19.94 -10.64 15.61
C GLY A 556 -21.34 -11.26 15.69
N ILE A 557 -22.30 -10.57 15.11
CA ILE A 557 -23.70 -11.03 15.07
C ILE A 557 -24.32 -10.63 13.72
N ASN A 558 -25.14 -11.52 13.15
CA ASN A 558 -25.93 -11.24 11.97
C ASN A 558 -27.35 -11.78 12.17
N LEU A 559 -28.33 -10.90 12.10
CA LEU A 559 -29.74 -11.19 12.27
C LEU A 559 -30.49 -10.70 11.05
N ALA A 560 -31.44 -11.51 10.55
CA ALA A 560 -32.35 -11.06 9.52
C ALA A 560 -33.73 -11.72 9.67
N HIS A 561 -34.76 -10.99 9.25
CA HIS A 561 -36.15 -11.43 9.35
C HIS A 561 -36.94 -10.89 8.16
N ASP A 562 -37.66 -11.76 7.49
CA ASP A 562 -38.60 -11.37 6.43
C ASP A 562 -39.91 -10.88 7.08
N LEU A 563 -40.46 -9.77 6.53
CA LEU A 563 -41.58 -9.07 7.14
C LEU A 563 -42.95 -9.47 6.53
N ASN A 564 -43.01 -10.47 5.68
CA ASN A 564 -44.20 -10.84 4.93
C ASN A 564 -45.12 -11.75 5.76
N GLU A 565 -46.41 -11.82 5.42
CA GLU A 565 -47.41 -12.71 6.04
C GLU A 565 -47.36 -14.16 5.50
N ASP A 566 -46.37 -14.48 4.70
CA ASP A 566 -46.19 -15.80 4.09
C ASP A 566 -45.70 -16.83 5.14
N PRO A 567 -46.22 -18.05 5.16
CA PRO A 567 -45.71 -19.14 6.01
C PRO A 567 -44.22 -19.43 5.72
N GLU A 568 -43.64 -18.95 4.60
CA GLU A 568 -42.23 -19.06 4.26
C GLU A 568 -41.34 -17.94 4.75
N ASN A 569 -41.81 -17.12 5.72
CA ASN A 569 -41.01 -16.06 6.31
C ASN A 569 -39.70 -16.59 6.88
N ARG A 570 -38.59 -16.29 6.23
CA ARG A 570 -37.27 -16.73 6.64
C ARG A 570 -36.71 -15.88 7.77
N LYS A 571 -36.07 -16.55 8.68
CA LYS A 571 -35.32 -15.98 9.79
C LYS A 571 -33.89 -16.48 9.72
N GLN A 572 -32.97 -15.61 9.97
CA GLN A 572 -31.55 -15.92 10.02
C GLN A 572 -30.97 -15.32 11.31
N ALA A 573 -30.21 -16.12 12.01
CA ALA A 573 -29.44 -15.66 13.16
C ALA A 573 -28.12 -16.41 13.18
N ASP A 574 -27.01 -15.70 13.13
CA ASP A 574 -25.69 -16.29 13.29
C ASP A 574 -24.82 -15.43 14.20
N LEU A 575 -24.01 -16.12 14.94
CA LEU A 575 -23.07 -15.59 15.91
C LEU A 575 -21.66 -15.99 15.51
N THR A 576 -20.75 -15.03 15.47
CA THR A 576 -19.34 -15.26 15.20
C THR A 576 -18.54 -14.90 16.45
N TYR A 577 -17.61 -15.74 16.85
CA TYR A 577 -16.63 -15.43 17.88
C TYR A 577 -15.23 -15.59 17.31
N ARG A 578 -14.48 -14.51 17.29
CA ARG A 578 -13.07 -14.49 16.87
C ARG A 578 -12.20 -14.52 18.10
N ALA A 579 -11.52 -15.64 18.32
CA ALA A 579 -10.43 -15.77 19.27
C ALA A 579 -9.10 -15.39 18.62
N SER A 580 -7.99 -15.34 19.38
CA SER A 580 -6.66 -15.11 18.82
C SER A 580 -6.19 -16.26 17.91
N TRP A 581 -6.66 -17.47 18.15
CA TRP A 581 -6.18 -18.70 17.52
C TRP A 581 -7.17 -19.37 16.56
N ALA A 582 -8.44 -18.97 16.54
CA ALA A 582 -9.44 -19.47 15.60
C ALA A 582 -10.69 -18.59 15.60
N GLN A 583 -11.49 -18.73 14.56
CA GLN A 583 -12.83 -18.14 14.44
C GLN A 583 -13.88 -19.23 14.50
N PHE A 584 -14.90 -19.01 15.31
CA PHE A 584 -16.07 -19.87 15.44
C PHE A 584 -17.29 -19.12 14.91
N ARG A 585 -18.11 -19.78 14.15
CA ARG A 585 -19.38 -19.25 13.66
C ARG A 585 -20.45 -20.32 13.78
N GLY A 586 -21.63 -19.94 14.22
CA GLY A 586 -22.77 -20.86 14.23
C GLY A 586 -24.06 -20.11 14.13
N GLY A 587 -25.07 -20.77 13.59
CA GLY A 587 -26.34 -20.11 13.37
C GLY A 587 -27.42 -21.00 12.84
N LEU A 588 -28.52 -20.33 12.52
CA LEU A 588 -29.71 -20.96 11.93
C LEU A 588 -30.25 -20.06 10.80
N ASN A 589 -30.85 -20.73 9.83
CA ASN A 589 -31.54 -20.08 8.71
C ASN A 589 -32.76 -20.94 8.34
N GLY A 590 -33.90 -20.35 8.16
CA GLY A 590 -35.09 -21.08 7.73
C GLY A 590 -36.39 -20.42 8.09
N THR A 591 -37.48 -21.18 8.07
CA THR A 591 -38.84 -20.77 8.41
C THR A 591 -39.28 -21.37 9.73
N ILE A 592 -40.37 -20.87 10.33
CA ILE A 592 -40.87 -21.39 11.58
C ILE A 592 -41.20 -22.88 11.47
N GLY A 593 -40.51 -23.69 12.28
CA GLY A 593 -40.66 -25.16 12.26
C GLY A 593 -39.73 -25.88 11.27
N ASN A 594 -39.02 -25.16 10.43
CA ASN A 594 -38.07 -25.73 9.47
C ASN A 594 -36.78 -24.87 9.41
N TYR A 595 -35.89 -25.05 10.40
CA TYR A 595 -34.62 -24.35 10.46
C TYR A 595 -33.46 -25.30 10.16
N ASP A 596 -32.61 -24.85 9.27
CA ASP A 596 -31.29 -25.43 9.07
C ASP A 596 -30.32 -24.82 10.08
N TYR A 597 -29.39 -25.63 10.58
CA TYR A 597 -28.39 -25.21 11.56
C TYR A 597 -27.00 -25.43 10.98
N PHE A 598 -26.10 -24.52 11.24
CA PHE A 598 -24.71 -24.69 10.86
C PHE A 598 -23.76 -24.31 11.98
N ALA A 599 -22.58 -24.90 11.93
CA ALA A 599 -21.44 -24.54 12.77
C ALA A 599 -20.16 -24.59 11.94
N GLU A 600 -19.27 -23.64 12.20
CA GLU A 600 -18.01 -23.47 11.49
C GLU A 600 -16.89 -23.16 12.48
N MET A 601 -15.72 -23.74 12.24
CA MET A 601 -14.49 -23.42 12.94
C MET A 601 -13.38 -23.28 11.89
N ALA A 602 -12.80 -22.09 11.79
CA ALA A 602 -11.71 -21.81 10.87
C ALA A 602 -10.49 -21.28 11.62
N GLY A 603 -9.31 -21.69 11.20
CA GLY A 603 -8.06 -21.25 11.80
C GLY A 603 -6.85 -21.76 11.07
N SER A 604 -5.71 -21.53 11.68
CA SER A 604 -4.41 -21.90 11.18
C SER A 604 -3.50 -22.39 12.30
N VAL A 605 -2.63 -23.33 11.98
CA VAL A 605 -1.47 -23.69 12.80
C VAL A 605 -0.23 -23.47 11.97
N SER A 606 0.57 -22.49 12.35
CA SER A 606 1.80 -22.14 11.66
C SER A 606 3.02 -22.59 12.46
N THR A 607 4.07 -23.00 11.76
CA THR A 607 5.40 -23.20 12.36
C THR A 607 6.37 -22.22 11.73
N LEU A 608 7.19 -21.58 12.54
CA LEU A 608 8.24 -20.67 12.08
C LEU A 608 9.45 -20.81 13.00
N ASP A 609 10.59 -21.11 12.40
CA ASP A 609 11.87 -21.29 13.10
C ASP A 609 11.79 -22.24 14.31
N GLY A 610 10.99 -23.32 14.17
CA GLY A 610 10.83 -24.38 15.18
C GLY A 610 9.79 -24.10 16.27
N LYS A 611 9.10 -22.96 16.23
CA LYS A 611 7.99 -22.63 17.15
C LYS A 611 6.65 -22.81 16.45
N ILE A 612 5.59 -23.02 17.24
CA ILE A 612 4.23 -23.26 16.76
C ILE A 612 3.33 -22.11 17.18
N PHE A 613 2.56 -21.60 16.23
CA PHE A 613 1.67 -20.47 16.42
C PHE A 613 0.27 -20.81 15.91
N PRO A 614 -0.70 -21.05 16.80
CA PRO A 614 -2.10 -21.11 16.40
C PRO A 614 -2.62 -19.68 16.13
N ALA A 615 -3.39 -19.52 15.04
CA ALA A 615 -3.87 -18.23 14.61
C ALA A 615 -5.21 -18.35 13.88
N ASN A 616 -5.83 -17.24 13.57
CA ASN A 616 -6.87 -17.17 12.55
C ASN A 616 -6.28 -17.55 11.17
N GLU A 617 -7.15 -17.89 10.23
CA GLU A 617 -6.75 -18.33 8.90
C GLU A 617 -5.78 -17.36 8.21
N VAL A 618 -4.72 -17.91 7.62
CA VAL A 618 -3.68 -17.17 6.91
C VAL A 618 -3.85 -17.36 5.40
N TYR A 619 -4.22 -16.31 4.70
CA TYR A 619 -4.49 -16.40 3.25
C TYR A 619 -3.26 -16.23 2.37
N ASP A 620 -2.34 -15.34 2.73
CA ASP A 620 -1.15 -15.04 1.93
C ASP A 620 0.11 -15.18 2.77
N SER A 621 0.69 -14.10 3.23
CA SER A 621 1.85 -14.09 4.10
C SER A 621 1.47 -13.70 5.53
N PHE A 622 2.34 -14.00 6.48
CA PHE A 622 2.15 -13.66 7.87
C PHE A 622 3.43 -13.18 8.53
N ALA A 623 3.27 -12.40 9.59
CA ALA A 623 4.37 -11.98 10.45
C ALA A 623 4.19 -12.57 11.85
N VAL A 624 5.29 -12.94 12.49
CA VAL A 624 5.32 -13.21 13.92
C VAL A 624 6.12 -12.08 14.56
N VAL A 625 5.51 -11.37 15.50
CA VAL A 625 6.16 -10.33 16.30
C VAL A 625 6.64 -10.95 17.59
N SER A 626 7.91 -10.74 17.93
CA SER A 626 8.52 -11.18 19.19
C SER A 626 8.92 -9.97 20.03
N THR A 627 8.56 -9.97 21.29
CA THR A 627 8.91 -8.96 22.30
C THR A 627 9.91 -9.50 23.33
N SER A 628 10.75 -10.47 22.93
CA SER A 628 11.79 -11.05 23.78
C SER A 628 11.28 -11.66 25.12
N GLY A 629 10.07 -12.25 25.11
CA GLY A 629 9.47 -12.91 26.26
C GLY A 629 8.57 -12.01 27.12
N PHE A 630 8.30 -10.77 26.71
CA PHE A 630 7.33 -9.91 27.37
C PHE A 630 5.92 -10.17 26.86
N ASP A 631 5.03 -10.58 27.76
CA ASP A 631 3.63 -10.83 27.50
C ASP A 631 2.77 -9.56 27.54
N GLY A 632 1.58 -9.63 26.96
CA GLY A 632 0.58 -8.57 27.05
C GLY A 632 0.93 -7.27 26.32
N ILE A 633 1.96 -7.25 25.48
CA ILE A 633 2.38 -6.06 24.74
C ILE A 633 1.48 -5.89 23.53
N PRO A 634 0.76 -4.73 23.40
CA PRO A 634 -0.06 -4.47 22.24
C PRO A 634 0.80 -4.31 20.97
N VAL A 635 0.41 -5.03 19.93
CA VAL A 635 1.03 -4.96 18.61
C VAL A 635 0.10 -4.27 17.64
N LYS A 636 0.63 -3.33 16.86
CA LYS A 636 -0.08 -2.66 15.78
C LYS A 636 0.51 -3.09 14.43
N TYR A 637 -0.36 -3.27 13.47
CA TYR A 637 -0.08 -3.43 12.06
C TYR A 637 -0.75 -2.28 11.32
N GLU A 638 0.01 -1.48 10.55
CA GLU A 638 -0.49 -0.28 9.88
C GLU A 638 -1.31 0.64 10.82
N ASN A 639 -0.75 0.92 12.01
CA ASN A 639 -1.34 1.75 13.07
C ASN A 639 -2.64 1.19 13.71
N GLN A 640 -3.06 -0.04 13.38
CA GLN A 640 -4.21 -0.70 13.98
C GLN A 640 -3.78 -1.80 14.95
N ILE A 641 -4.32 -1.81 16.16
CA ILE A 641 -4.05 -2.87 17.13
C ILE A 641 -4.62 -4.18 16.59
N VAL A 642 -3.75 -5.16 16.40
CA VAL A 642 -4.11 -6.51 15.91
C VAL A 642 -4.17 -7.55 17.00
N GLY A 643 -3.57 -7.31 18.16
CA GLY A 643 -3.59 -8.19 19.31
C GLY A 643 -2.58 -7.77 20.36
N VAL A 644 -2.33 -8.67 21.29
CA VAL A 644 -1.28 -8.57 22.33
C VAL A 644 -0.42 -9.83 22.29
N THR A 645 0.85 -9.71 22.70
CA THR A 645 1.76 -10.85 22.77
C THR A 645 1.30 -11.85 23.85
N ASP A 646 1.57 -13.15 23.59
CA ASP A 646 1.28 -14.24 24.50
C ASP A 646 2.30 -14.35 25.66
N GLU A 647 2.17 -15.39 26.50
CA GLU A 647 3.04 -15.63 27.66
C GLU A 647 4.53 -15.81 27.29
N ASP A 648 4.82 -16.19 26.05
CA ASP A 648 6.18 -16.33 25.51
C ASP A 648 6.66 -15.07 24.77
N GLY A 649 5.85 -14.00 24.73
CA GLY A 649 6.15 -12.74 24.07
C GLY A 649 5.98 -12.77 22.55
N TYR A 650 5.06 -13.59 22.02
CA TYR A 650 4.81 -13.70 20.59
C TYR A 650 3.38 -13.30 20.22
N LEU A 651 3.25 -12.69 19.03
CA LEU A 651 1.95 -12.53 18.38
C LEU A 651 2.09 -12.82 16.89
N LEU A 652 1.25 -13.70 16.35
CA LEU A 652 1.13 -13.90 14.92
C LEU A 652 0.12 -12.91 14.32
N VAL A 653 0.54 -12.20 13.27
CA VAL A 653 -0.27 -11.29 12.44
C VAL A 653 -0.58 -12.01 11.13
N PRO A 654 -1.79 -12.56 10.94
CA PRO A 654 -2.10 -13.48 9.83
C PRO A 654 -2.43 -12.78 8.50
N TRP A 655 -2.45 -11.45 8.45
CA TRP A 655 -2.90 -10.67 7.30
C TRP A 655 -1.79 -9.79 6.69
N ALA A 656 -0.55 -10.21 6.74
CA ALA A 656 0.52 -9.47 6.11
C ALA A 656 0.36 -9.52 4.58
N THR A 657 0.31 -8.34 3.96
CA THR A 657 0.24 -8.24 2.50
C THR A 657 1.62 -8.52 1.91
N ALA A 658 1.69 -9.46 0.96
CA ALA A 658 2.94 -9.83 0.33
C ALA A 658 3.56 -8.67 -0.45
N TYR A 659 4.89 -8.57 -0.41
CA TYR A 659 5.71 -7.56 -1.09
C TYR A 659 5.41 -6.10 -0.73
N TYR A 660 4.50 -5.85 0.17
CA TYR A 660 4.21 -4.52 0.70
C TYR A 660 5.05 -4.27 1.96
N THR A 661 5.72 -3.11 2.02
CA THR A 661 6.51 -2.71 3.18
C THR A 661 5.59 -2.16 4.25
N ALA A 662 5.11 -3.04 5.11
CA ALA A 662 4.18 -2.71 6.18
C ALA A 662 4.91 -2.25 7.45
N LYS A 663 4.24 -1.37 8.20
CA LYS A 663 4.68 -0.91 9.52
C LYS A 663 4.16 -1.85 10.61
N TYR A 664 5.07 -2.36 11.43
CA TYR A 664 4.80 -3.09 12.66
C TYR A 664 5.27 -2.27 13.84
N GLU A 665 4.45 -2.15 14.87
CA GLU A 665 4.72 -1.31 16.04
C GLU A 665 4.30 -2.04 17.32
N ILE A 666 5.10 -1.89 18.38
CA ILE A 666 4.76 -2.32 19.73
C ILE A 666 4.43 -1.09 20.59
N ASP A 667 3.49 -1.24 21.54
CA ASP A 667 3.18 -0.17 22.50
C ASP A 667 4.07 -0.30 23.74
N PRO A 668 5.06 0.59 23.93
CA PRO A 668 5.99 0.49 25.04
C PRO A 668 5.40 0.88 26.40
N LEU A 669 4.18 1.45 26.43
CA LEU A 669 3.56 1.91 27.69
C LEU A 669 3.21 0.77 28.64
N THR A 670 3.12 -0.44 28.15
CA THR A 670 2.85 -1.64 28.95
C THR A 670 4.11 -2.33 29.45
N LEU A 671 5.28 -1.91 28.97
CA LEU A 671 6.57 -2.44 29.40
C LEU A 671 6.95 -1.98 30.80
N PRO A 672 7.74 -2.78 31.53
CA PRO A 672 8.34 -2.34 32.79
C PRO A 672 9.13 -1.04 32.64
N ALA A 673 9.11 -0.22 33.68
CA ALA A 673 9.78 1.11 33.65
C ALA A 673 11.31 1.05 33.43
N ASN A 674 11.91 -0.12 33.64
CA ASN A 674 13.33 -0.39 33.43
C ASN A 674 13.60 -1.27 32.21
N ALA A 675 12.65 -1.36 31.28
CA ALA A 675 12.83 -2.07 30.02
C ALA A 675 13.54 -1.15 28.99
N ALA A 676 14.67 -1.60 28.49
CA ALA A 676 15.39 -0.94 27.40
C ALA A 676 15.03 -1.58 26.06
N PHE A 677 14.78 -0.78 25.07
CA PHE A 677 14.48 -1.21 23.70
C PHE A 677 15.10 -0.24 22.69
N SER A 678 15.53 -0.78 21.56
CA SER A 678 16.20 0.03 20.52
C SER A 678 15.21 0.72 19.59
N THR A 679 14.03 0.11 19.37
CA THR A 679 12.99 0.62 18.48
C THR A 679 11.63 0.09 18.91
N THR A 680 10.59 0.89 18.70
CA THR A 680 9.19 0.53 18.88
C THR A 680 8.48 0.26 17.56
N GLU A 681 9.15 0.54 16.44
CA GLU A 681 8.60 0.34 15.10
C GLU A 681 9.60 -0.30 14.16
N GLN A 682 9.11 -1.17 13.28
CA GLN A 682 9.87 -1.78 12.21
C GLN A 682 9.04 -1.82 10.93
N PHE A 683 9.73 -1.69 9.80
CA PHE A 683 9.14 -1.83 8.47
C PHE A 683 9.64 -3.13 7.84
N ALA A 684 8.73 -3.97 7.38
CA ALA A 684 9.07 -5.22 6.73
C ALA A 684 8.14 -5.52 5.57
N SER A 685 8.73 -6.00 4.48
CA SER A 685 8.05 -6.63 3.36
C SER A 685 8.26 -8.14 3.46
N ILE A 686 7.23 -8.94 3.20
CA ILE A 686 7.28 -10.41 3.31
C ILE A 686 6.96 -11.01 1.95
N HIS A 687 7.64 -12.09 1.57
CA HIS A 687 7.34 -12.84 0.35
C HIS A 687 5.95 -13.48 0.40
N ALA A 688 5.27 -13.56 -0.76
CA ALA A 688 3.98 -14.23 -0.88
C ALA A 688 4.07 -15.69 -0.42
N GLY A 689 3.15 -16.10 0.44
CA GLY A 689 3.08 -17.46 0.98
C GLY A 689 4.03 -17.76 2.12
N TYR A 690 4.82 -16.81 2.61
CA TYR A 690 5.80 -17.03 3.67
C TYR A 690 5.38 -16.42 5.01
N GLY A 691 6.01 -16.94 6.08
CA GLY A 691 6.07 -16.29 7.39
C GLY A 691 7.40 -15.62 7.62
N TYR A 692 7.43 -14.57 8.43
CA TYR A 692 8.65 -13.90 8.85
C TYR A 692 8.59 -13.48 10.33
N LEU A 693 9.71 -13.67 11.05
CA LEU A 693 9.87 -13.28 12.45
C LEU A 693 10.42 -11.84 12.53
N LEU A 694 9.66 -10.98 13.20
CA LEU A 694 10.04 -9.60 13.53
C LEU A 694 10.39 -9.52 15.01
N GLU A 695 11.65 -9.30 15.31
CA GLU A 695 12.14 -9.24 16.68
C GLU A 695 12.22 -7.78 17.14
N PHE A 696 11.54 -7.47 18.25
CA PHE A 696 11.72 -6.25 19.03
C PHE A 696 12.55 -6.58 20.26
N PRO A 697 13.88 -6.40 20.22
CA PRO A 697 14.74 -6.71 21.34
C PRO A 697 14.39 -5.82 22.52
N ILE A 698 13.94 -6.44 23.61
CA ILE A 698 13.61 -5.78 24.86
C ILE A 698 14.43 -6.46 25.95
N GLU A 699 15.17 -5.69 26.69
CA GLU A 699 16.00 -6.18 27.78
C GLU A 699 15.65 -5.43 29.08
N LEU A 700 15.61 -6.14 30.20
CA LEU A 700 15.50 -5.51 31.50
C LEU A 700 16.87 -4.98 31.93
N GLN A 701 16.92 -3.72 32.23
CA GLN A 701 18.10 -3.08 32.79
C GLN A 701 17.94 -2.92 34.30
N ILE A 702 19.05 -3.00 35.01
CA ILE A 702 19.04 -2.66 36.45
C ILE A 702 18.89 -1.15 36.57
N ALA A 703 17.74 -0.72 37.06
CA ALA A 703 17.44 0.69 37.28
C ALA A 703 17.38 0.96 38.81
N LEU A 704 18.25 1.84 39.25
CA LEU A 704 18.39 2.16 40.66
C LEU A 704 18.10 3.62 40.92
N SER A 705 17.28 3.90 41.89
CA SER A 705 17.14 5.23 42.49
C SER A 705 17.65 5.20 43.94
N MET A 706 18.36 6.21 44.34
CA MET A 706 18.91 6.30 45.69
C MET A 706 19.07 7.73 46.12
N THR A 707 19.08 7.96 47.44
CA THR A 707 19.55 9.17 48.07
C THR A 707 21.00 8.98 48.47
N VAL A 708 21.88 9.88 48.06
CA VAL A 708 23.30 9.79 48.38
C VAL A 708 23.68 10.83 49.43
N VAL A 709 24.33 10.37 50.50
CA VAL A 709 24.76 11.18 51.67
C VAL A 709 26.28 11.05 51.88
N ASP A 710 26.90 12.01 52.50
CA ASP A 710 28.30 11.96 52.91
C ASP A 710 28.48 11.09 54.20
N GLU A 711 29.71 11.00 54.67
CA GLU A 711 30.06 10.27 55.90
C GLU A 711 29.39 10.85 57.18
N ASN A 712 28.92 12.11 57.12
CA ASN A 712 28.19 12.78 58.19
C ASN A 712 26.67 12.67 58.03
N HIS A 713 26.18 11.85 57.09
CA HIS A 713 24.78 11.70 56.73
C HIS A 713 24.11 12.98 56.19
N LEU A 714 24.89 13.90 55.64
CA LEU A 714 24.38 15.06 54.92
C LEU A 714 24.24 14.71 53.43
N VAL A 715 23.15 15.14 52.82
CA VAL A 715 22.91 14.91 51.37
C VAL A 715 24.00 15.56 50.54
N LEU A 716 24.43 14.88 49.48
CA LEU A 716 25.41 15.46 48.55
C LEU A 716 24.80 16.67 47.84
N PRO A 717 25.63 17.67 47.50
CA PRO A 717 25.17 18.91 46.86
C PRO A 717 24.44 18.65 45.53
N LEU A 718 23.40 19.44 45.29
CA LEU A 718 22.66 19.44 44.02
C LEU A 718 23.63 19.63 42.85
N GLY A 719 23.42 18.81 41.77
CA GLY A 719 24.27 18.87 40.59
C GLY A 719 25.60 18.13 40.72
N THR A 720 25.87 17.47 41.86
CA THR A 720 27.03 16.58 42.02
C THR A 720 26.94 15.49 40.93
N PHE A 721 27.99 15.29 40.20
CA PHE A 721 28.10 14.38 39.10
C PHE A 721 28.44 12.96 39.58
N GLY A 722 27.65 11.97 39.17
CA GLY A 722 27.90 10.58 39.50
C GLY A 722 28.25 9.79 38.23
N ARG A 723 29.28 8.95 38.31
CA ARG A 723 29.69 8.09 37.19
C ARG A 723 29.83 6.64 37.65
N SER A 724 29.14 5.74 36.95
CA SER A 724 29.31 4.28 37.16
C SER A 724 30.61 3.77 36.55
N GLU A 725 31.02 2.58 36.95
CA GLU A 725 32.20 1.90 36.42
C GLU A 725 32.11 1.70 34.88
N THR A 726 30.90 1.49 34.33
CA THR A 726 30.64 1.35 32.91
C THR A 726 30.53 2.66 32.15
N GLY A 727 30.69 3.81 32.87
CA GLY A 727 30.66 5.12 32.26
C GLY A 727 29.27 5.78 32.20
N LEU A 728 28.24 5.17 32.76
CA LEU A 728 26.92 5.79 32.91
C LEU A 728 27.03 7.00 33.85
N VAL A 729 26.28 8.01 33.49
CA VAL A 729 26.39 9.32 34.15
C VAL A 729 25.03 9.76 34.65
N SER A 730 24.97 10.25 35.89
CA SER A 730 23.81 10.90 36.46
C SER A 730 24.20 12.06 37.35
N GLN A 731 23.25 12.89 37.74
CA GLN A 731 23.47 14.02 38.64
C GLN A 731 22.60 13.86 39.90
N ILE A 732 23.14 14.36 41.01
CA ILE A 732 22.37 14.49 42.25
C ILE A 732 21.32 15.58 42.05
N GLY A 733 20.08 15.21 42.21
CA GLY A 733 18.93 16.10 42.23
C GLY A 733 18.62 16.68 43.62
N TRP A 734 17.37 17.13 43.81
CA TRP A 734 16.90 17.61 45.09
C TRP A 734 16.94 16.51 46.15
N ASP A 735 17.22 16.89 47.38
CA ASP A 735 17.30 15.99 48.54
C ASP A 735 18.30 14.83 48.40
N GLY A 736 19.38 15.03 47.62
CA GLY A 736 20.41 14.02 47.41
C GLY A 736 19.98 12.85 46.52
N PHE A 737 18.82 12.95 45.84
CA PHE A 737 18.27 11.88 45.01
C PHE A 737 19.03 11.79 43.68
N THR A 738 19.32 10.56 43.26
CA THR A 738 19.90 10.27 41.94
C THR A 738 19.29 8.98 41.37
N TYR A 739 19.35 8.87 40.02
CA TYR A 739 18.83 7.73 39.29
C TYR A 739 19.86 7.24 38.28
N PHE A 740 20.05 5.93 38.19
CA PHE A 740 20.92 5.27 37.24
C PHE A 740 20.16 4.11 36.57
N GLU A 741 20.31 3.98 35.26
CA GLU A 741 19.73 2.92 34.47
C GLU A 741 20.82 2.16 33.70
N GLY A 742 20.72 0.84 33.61
CA GLY A 742 21.72 -0.01 32.97
C GLY A 742 23.00 -0.21 33.77
N VAL A 743 22.89 -0.22 35.10
CA VAL A 743 24.04 -0.44 35.98
C VAL A 743 24.43 -1.94 35.98
N ASP A 744 25.71 -2.22 35.80
CA ASP A 744 26.23 -3.58 35.86
C ASP A 744 26.22 -4.15 37.28
N PRO A 745 25.92 -5.45 37.40
CA PRO A 745 25.97 -6.15 38.68
C PRO A 745 27.33 -6.09 39.36
N GLY A 746 27.37 -5.69 40.63
CA GLY A 746 28.60 -5.63 41.41
C GLY A 746 29.41 -4.37 41.24
N SER A 747 28.90 -3.38 40.49
CA SER A 747 29.61 -2.12 40.23
C SER A 747 29.47 -1.13 41.38
N TYR A 748 30.23 -0.10 41.30
CA TYR A 748 30.20 1.05 42.18
C TYR A 748 29.95 2.34 41.39
N ILE A 749 29.53 3.40 42.08
CA ILE A 749 29.34 4.74 41.51
C ILE A 749 30.27 5.71 42.18
N LEU A 750 31.03 6.45 41.39
CA LEU A 750 31.89 7.54 41.85
C LEU A 750 31.13 8.85 41.72
N PHE A 751 31.10 9.64 42.80
CA PHE A 751 30.51 10.96 42.81
C PHE A 751 31.59 12.01 42.95
N TYR A 752 31.45 13.14 42.26
CA TYR A 752 32.43 14.24 42.18
C TYR A 752 31.77 15.53 42.69
N PRO A 753 31.69 15.73 44.02
CA PRO A 753 31.13 16.97 44.57
C PRO A 753 32.06 18.14 44.31
N GLN A 754 31.50 19.30 43.95
CA GLN A 754 32.31 20.50 43.70
C GLN A 754 33.12 20.93 44.95
N GLY A 755 34.45 21.06 44.82
CA GLY A 755 35.35 21.50 45.89
C GLY A 755 35.62 20.45 46.99
N GLN A 756 35.25 19.19 46.76
CA GLN A 756 35.53 18.07 47.68
C GLN A 756 36.22 16.93 46.94
N SER A 757 36.84 16.01 47.68
CA SER A 757 37.41 14.79 47.10
C SER A 757 36.30 13.87 46.57
N PRO A 758 36.55 13.12 45.49
CA PRO A 758 35.62 12.13 45.00
C PRO A 758 35.25 11.11 46.08
N CYS A 759 34.00 10.60 46.01
CA CYS A 759 33.55 9.56 46.91
C CYS A 759 32.89 8.42 46.15
N LYS A 760 32.87 7.24 46.74
CA LYS A 760 32.42 5.98 46.17
C LYS A 760 31.23 5.42 46.91
N VAL A 761 30.18 5.06 46.16
CA VAL A 761 29.02 4.25 46.64
C VAL A 761 29.14 2.87 46.06
N SER A 762 29.20 1.84 46.90
CA SER A 762 29.08 0.44 46.44
C SER A 762 27.62 0.07 46.37
N ILE A 763 27.21 -0.48 45.24
CA ILE A 763 25.84 -0.95 45.02
C ILE A 763 25.75 -2.50 45.01
N GLU A 764 26.86 -3.21 45.25
CA GLU A 764 26.95 -4.65 45.24
C GLU A 764 26.00 -5.25 46.28
N GLY A 765 25.13 -6.21 45.79
CA GLY A 765 24.18 -6.93 46.66
C GLY A 765 22.98 -6.12 47.17
N LEU A 766 22.82 -4.85 46.71
CA LEU A 766 21.74 -3.97 47.16
C LEU A 766 20.48 -4.04 46.27
N TYR A 767 20.50 -4.83 45.20
CA TYR A 767 19.43 -4.90 44.23
C TYR A 767 19.17 -6.32 43.73
N GLU A 768 17.97 -6.54 43.19
CA GLU A 768 17.56 -7.77 42.52
C GLU A 768 17.83 -7.68 40.99
N ARG A 769 18.53 -8.66 40.43
CA ARG A 769 18.94 -8.65 39.03
C ARG A 769 17.78 -8.75 38.03
N GLU A 770 16.71 -9.46 38.39
CA GLU A 770 15.57 -9.72 37.52
C GLU A 770 14.34 -8.86 37.89
N SER A 771 14.55 -7.76 38.62
CA SER A 771 13.44 -6.89 38.97
C SER A 771 12.86 -6.18 37.77
N GLN A 772 11.55 -6.22 37.62
CA GLN A 772 10.80 -5.48 36.58
C GLN A 772 10.44 -4.04 37.01
N LYS A 773 11.10 -3.52 38.05
CA LYS A 773 10.79 -2.20 38.62
C LYS A 773 12.07 -1.44 38.87
N ILE A 774 11.95 -0.10 38.86
CA ILE A 774 12.97 0.76 39.40
C ILE A 774 13.14 0.46 40.89
N GLN A 775 14.32 0.05 41.30
CA GLN A 775 14.59 -0.29 42.69
C GLN A 775 15.05 0.96 43.44
N THR A 776 14.36 1.28 44.49
CA THR A 776 14.72 2.41 45.35
C THR A 776 15.55 1.89 46.52
N LEU A 777 16.83 2.26 46.54
CA LEU A 777 17.71 2.00 47.64
C LEU A 777 17.52 3.05 48.73
N ASN A 778 17.68 2.66 49.97
CA ASN A 778 17.74 3.58 51.10
C ASN A 778 18.96 4.54 50.95
N SER A 779 19.09 5.54 51.81
CA SER A 779 20.23 6.44 51.79
C SER A 779 21.55 5.67 51.76
N GLN A 780 22.37 5.97 50.73
CA GLN A 780 23.66 5.35 50.50
C GLN A 780 24.76 6.32 50.95
N VAL A 781 25.70 5.84 51.76
CA VAL A 781 26.84 6.66 52.21
C VAL A 781 27.92 6.61 51.16
N CYS A 782 28.31 7.80 50.70
CA CYS A 782 29.44 8.00 49.79
C CYS A 782 30.75 8.08 50.57
N LEU A 783 31.55 7.05 50.52
CA LEU A 783 32.84 6.97 51.20
C LEU A 783 33.94 7.66 50.37
N LYS A 784 34.72 8.52 50.99
CA LYS A 784 35.84 9.19 50.34
C LYS A 784 36.85 8.20 49.78
N THR A 785 37.31 8.45 48.57
CA THR A 785 38.31 7.62 47.90
C THR A 785 39.59 8.45 47.67
N GLU A 786 40.76 7.82 47.86
CA GLU A 786 42.06 8.42 47.55
C GLU A 786 42.45 8.23 46.05
N ASP A 787 41.65 7.52 45.27
CA ASP A 787 41.92 7.26 43.85
C ASP A 787 41.68 8.51 42.99
N GLU A 788 42.73 9.26 42.74
CA GLU A 788 42.82 10.41 41.84
C GLU A 788 42.90 10.04 40.34
N ALA A 789 42.77 8.77 39.97
CA ALA A 789 43.08 8.29 38.62
C ALA A 789 41.86 7.78 37.89
N ALA A 790 41.11 8.70 37.25
CA ALA A 790 40.41 8.46 35.96
C ALA A 790 39.58 9.72 35.56
N LEU A 791 40.25 10.75 35.07
CA LEU A 791 39.63 11.76 34.18
C LEU A 791 39.68 11.31 32.75
#